data_b6232b65c9fd9f376ea052d2ca3b156a
#
_entry.id   b6232b65c9fd9f376ea052d2ca3b156a
#
_cell.length_a   1.000
_cell.length_b   1.000
_cell.length_c   1.000
_cell.angle_alpha   90.00
_cell.angle_beta   90.00
_cell.angle_gamma   90.00
#
_symmetry.space_group_name_H-M   'P 1'
#
loop_
_entity.id
_entity.type
_entity.pdbx_description
1 polymer ?
#
loop_
_entity_poly.entity_id
_entity_poly.type
_entity_poly.pdbx_seq_one_letter_code
_entity_poly.pdbx_strand_id
1 'polypeptide(L)'
;FKQKTAYEISLGLVGSEMCIRDRVMTAPFGSTDESSILHDDLRTDLFGEQKDGLTNIASRFKHEIGDIQKAFEESEIIIEKEFNTATVHQGYIEPMNVTAHWNNDSRVHIWISTQGPFQIREETARALDMRTSQIKVTPMEIGGGFGGKFPLYQEPVAVLLSQKSGKPVKIIMTRKEVFEGTGPTSGSYVKCKIGATKEGKIIAAEGYLAYEAGAYPGSPVEAGGKCMFACYDIPNVLVEGIDVVVNKPKTAAYRAPGATNSTLATETIIDEIAKKLSLDPIDFRLMNASKEGTRRADGPKFPKIGCTALLEAMKSHPHWNSPIEGENIGRGIAIGFWFNGGGPSNCSIGVNQDGTINLVEGSPDIGGSRASIAMQAAEVLSIDYKDVYPSVTHTDNLGYSGGTGGSRTTFATGWAAIEAARDVKQQMIARAAKIWGIEEKDIELKNGIFISNSDSELKLSFKELASMLIDTGGPITGKGNISPTGVGGSFAGNIVDIKLDDETGKIDIVRFTAFQDAGKAIHPSYVEGQMQGGSVQGIGWAINEEYFYDKDGDLKNSTFLDYRMPTSLDLPMIDTVIVEVANPGHPYGVRGVGETNIVPPPAAIANALYDASGIRMNVLPMSPAVVMENLLNNS
;
A
#
# COMPACT_ATOMS: atom_id res chain seq x y z
N PHE A 1 42.48 -0.52 -6.02
CA PHE A 1 41.04 -0.35 -6.17
C PHE A 1 40.62 0.81 -5.25
N LYS A 2 40.34 1.99 -5.81
CA LYS A 2 39.63 3.04 -5.08
C LYS A 2 38.22 2.51 -4.81
N GLN A 3 37.86 2.35 -3.55
CA GLN A 3 36.48 2.01 -3.15
C GLN A 3 35.59 3.19 -3.54
N LYS A 4 34.73 2.97 -4.53
CA LYS A 4 33.65 3.89 -4.83
C LYS A 4 32.65 3.84 -3.68
N THR A 5 32.18 4.98 -3.21
CA THR A 5 31.11 5.08 -2.23
C THR A 5 29.80 4.55 -2.84
N ALA A 6 28.79 4.19 -2.04
CA ALA A 6 27.45 3.84 -2.53
C ALA A 6 26.89 4.95 -3.45
N TYR A 7 27.25 6.19 -3.17
CA TYR A 7 26.97 7.38 -3.98
C TYR A 7 27.68 7.32 -5.36
N GLU A 8 28.97 6.98 -5.42
CA GLU A 8 29.69 6.85 -6.71
C GLU A 8 29.23 5.64 -7.52
N ILE A 9 28.69 4.60 -6.88
CA ILE A 9 28.08 3.46 -7.55
C ILE A 9 26.70 3.85 -8.11
N SER A 10 25.90 4.60 -7.34
CA SER A 10 24.58 5.09 -7.81
C SER A 10 24.74 6.14 -8.91
N LEU A 11 25.71 7.05 -8.81
CA LEU A 11 26.06 8.00 -9.88
C LEU A 11 26.57 7.32 -11.15
N GLY A 12 27.29 6.20 -11.02
CA GLY A 12 27.74 5.40 -12.17
C GLY A 12 26.58 4.73 -12.93
N LEU A 13 25.42 4.56 -12.27
CA LEU A 13 24.18 4.07 -12.88
C LEU A 13 23.31 5.20 -13.46
N VAL A 14 23.50 6.44 -13.01
CA VAL A 14 22.73 7.63 -13.44
C VAL A 14 23.44 8.43 -14.54
N GLY A 15 24.68 8.12 -14.85
CA GLY A 15 25.60 8.98 -15.61
C GLY A 15 25.63 8.78 -17.15
N SER A 16 24.55 8.48 -17.81
CA SER A 16 24.52 8.57 -19.27
C SER A 16 23.38 9.47 -19.74
N GLU A 17 23.57 10.12 -20.87
CA GLU A 17 22.64 11.05 -21.55
C GLU A 17 21.23 10.49 -21.85
N MET A 18 20.85 9.35 -21.25
CA MET A 18 19.67 8.56 -21.59
C MET A 18 18.58 8.52 -20.52
N CYS A 19 18.62 9.39 -19.54
CA CYS A 19 17.46 9.61 -18.67
C CYS A 19 16.40 10.41 -19.42
N ILE A 20 15.55 9.73 -20.18
CA ILE A 20 14.60 10.43 -20.99
C ILE A 20 13.20 10.01 -20.61
N ARG A 21 12.65 10.75 -19.65
CA ARG A 21 11.22 10.77 -19.35
C ARG A 21 10.42 10.90 -20.65
N ASP A 22 10.80 11.85 -21.49
CA ASP A 22 10.11 12.13 -22.75
C ASP A 22 10.18 10.98 -23.77
N ARG A 23 11.26 10.19 -23.77
CA ARG A 23 11.39 9.06 -24.70
C ARG A 23 10.56 7.84 -24.30
N VAL A 24 10.36 7.58 -23.03
CA VAL A 24 9.45 6.51 -22.59
C VAL A 24 8.00 6.87 -22.87
N MET A 25 7.68 8.17 -22.78
CA MET A 25 6.32 8.69 -22.97
C MET A 25 6.01 9.04 -24.43
N THR A 26 7.03 9.34 -25.26
CA THR A 26 6.86 9.75 -26.65
C THR A 26 7.42 8.77 -27.68
N ALA A 27 8.33 7.88 -27.28
CA ALA A 27 8.79 6.81 -28.14
C ALA A 27 7.70 5.74 -28.29
N PRO A 28 7.61 5.08 -29.46
CA PRO A 28 6.76 3.91 -29.59
C PRO A 28 7.14 2.89 -28.50
N PHE A 29 6.15 2.44 -27.73
CA PHE A 29 6.38 1.38 -26.75
C PHE A 29 6.99 0.17 -27.45
N GLY A 30 8.02 -0.42 -26.88
CA GLY A 30 8.79 -1.48 -27.51
C GLY A 30 9.85 -0.94 -28.46
N SER A 31 10.41 0.25 -28.15
CA SER A 31 11.52 0.81 -28.89
C SER A 31 12.65 -0.21 -29.00
N THR A 32 13.16 -0.38 -30.22
CA THR A 32 14.38 -1.12 -30.55
C THR A 32 15.55 -0.18 -30.80
N ASP A 33 15.39 1.11 -30.49
CA ASP A 33 16.47 2.09 -30.59
C ASP A 33 17.55 1.74 -29.56
N GLU A 34 18.78 1.55 -29.99
CA GLU A 34 19.93 1.23 -29.13
C GLU A 34 20.07 2.19 -27.94
N SER A 35 19.69 3.45 -28.12
CA SER A 35 19.72 4.47 -27.07
C SER A 35 18.72 4.22 -25.94
N SER A 36 17.71 3.39 -26.14
CA SER A 36 16.66 3.05 -25.18
C SER A 36 16.86 1.68 -24.53
N ILE A 37 17.89 0.93 -24.94
CA ILE A 37 18.12 -0.44 -24.48
C ILE A 37 19.19 -0.44 -23.39
N LEU A 38 18.80 -0.85 -22.18
CA LEU A 38 19.67 -0.95 -21.01
C LEU A 38 20.15 -2.37 -20.72
N HIS A 39 19.43 -3.40 -21.22
CA HIS A 39 19.71 -4.80 -21.00
C HIS A 39 19.81 -5.56 -22.30
N ASP A 40 20.79 -6.44 -22.40
CA ASP A 40 21.07 -7.26 -23.59
C ASP A 40 20.28 -8.58 -23.64
N ASP A 41 19.47 -8.84 -22.64
CA ASP A 41 18.64 -10.04 -22.48
C ASP A 41 17.13 -9.80 -22.61
N LEU A 42 16.67 -8.54 -22.65
CA LEU A 42 15.25 -8.21 -22.82
C LEU A 42 14.84 -8.33 -24.30
N ARG A 43 13.93 -9.25 -24.59
CA ARG A 43 13.41 -9.55 -25.93
C ARG A 43 11.89 -9.68 -25.96
N THR A 44 11.20 -8.89 -25.16
CA THR A 44 9.76 -8.95 -25.05
C THR A 44 9.11 -7.93 -25.98
N ASP A 45 8.17 -8.37 -26.79
CA ASP A 45 7.37 -7.46 -27.62
C ASP A 45 6.17 -6.88 -26.88
N LEU A 46 5.39 -6.05 -27.60
CA LEU A 46 4.17 -5.45 -27.06
C LEU A 46 3.09 -6.49 -26.71
N PHE A 47 3.21 -7.72 -27.18
CA PHE A 47 2.27 -8.80 -26.92
C PHE A 47 2.77 -9.82 -25.89
N GLY A 48 3.93 -9.58 -25.28
CA GLY A 48 4.57 -10.48 -24.31
C GLY A 48 5.29 -11.66 -24.96
N GLU A 49 5.43 -11.69 -26.28
CA GLU A 49 6.15 -12.71 -27.01
C GLU A 49 7.64 -12.37 -27.14
N GLN A 50 8.47 -13.38 -27.23
CA GLN A 50 9.90 -13.19 -27.42
C GLN A 50 10.19 -12.74 -28.85
N LYS A 51 11.03 -11.71 -28.99
CA LYS A 51 11.48 -11.18 -30.29
C LYS A 51 12.94 -11.48 -30.57
N ASP A 52 13.33 -11.42 -31.84
CA ASP A 52 14.74 -11.55 -32.27
C ASP A 52 15.59 -10.33 -31.88
N GLY A 53 14.96 -9.15 -31.71
CA GLY A 53 15.62 -7.89 -31.34
C GLY A 53 15.49 -7.54 -29.87
N LEU A 54 16.41 -6.71 -29.36
CA LEU A 54 16.35 -6.15 -28.02
C LEU A 54 15.22 -5.12 -27.91
N THR A 55 14.61 -5.02 -26.73
CA THR A 55 13.56 -4.04 -26.41
C THR A 55 13.78 -3.46 -25.02
N ASN A 56 13.09 -2.36 -24.70
CA ASN A 56 13.03 -1.82 -23.34
C ASN A 56 11.79 -2.30 -22.55
N ILE A 57 11.01 -3.23 -23.09
CA ILE A 57 9.87 -3.83 -22.40
C ILE A 57 10.32 -5.08 -21.66
N ALA A 58 10.13 -5.08 -20.34
CA ALA A 58 10.49 -6.21 -19.49
C ALA A 58 9.39 -7.26 -19.37
N SER A 59 8.14 -6.82 -19.33
CA SER A 59 6.98 -7.71 -19.24
C SER A 59 5.72 -7.04 -19.73
N ARG A 60 4.70 -7.85 -19.98
CA ARG A 60 3.36 -7.42 -20.35
C ARG A 60 2.31 -8.27 -19.63
N PHE A 61 1.16 -7.68 -19.35
CA PHE A 61 -0.03 -8.41 -18.93
C PHE A 61 -1.25 -7.98 -19.76
N LYS A 62 -2.25 -8.86 -19.81
CA LYS A 62 -3.56 -8.59 -20.38
C LYS A 62 -4.64 -9.21 -19.48
N HIS A 63 -5.67 -8.42 -19.16
CA HIS A 63 -6.90 -8.88 -18.51
C HIS A 63 -8.08 -8.51 -19.38
N GLU A 64 -8.96 -9.48 -19.65
CA GLU A 64 -10.08 -9.28 -20.55
C GLU A 64 -11.33 -10.02 -20.06
N ILE A 65 -12.47 -9.33 -20.09
CA ILE A 65 -13.80 -9.87 -19.80
C ILE A 65 -14.79 -9.36 -20.85
N GLY A 66 -15.63 -10.25 -21.35
CA GLY A 66 -16.68 -9.91 -22.31
C GLY A 66 -16.18 -9.66 -23.73
N ASP A 67 -16.91 -8.87 -24.49
CA ASP A 67 -16.62 -8.46 -25.87
C ASP A 67 -16.50 -6.92 -25.91
N ILE A 68 -15.28 -6.44 -25.77
CA ILE A 68 -15.02 -5.00 -25.63
C ILE A 68 -15.35 -4.23 -26.91
N GLN A 69 -15.10 -4.81 -28.09
CA GLN A 69 -15.32 -4.15 -29.35
C GLN A 69 -16.82 -3.91 -29.60
N LYS A 70 -17.61 -4.97 -29.44
CA LYS A 70 -19.06 -4.90 -29.54
C LYS A 70 -19.66 -3.94 -28.50
N ALA A 71 -19.16 -3.96 -27.28
CA ALA A 71 -19.65 -3.08 -26.21
C ALA A 71 -19.38 -1.59 -26.50
N PHE A 72 -18.25 -1.23 -27.13
CA PHE A 72 -18.06 0.14 -27.59
C PHE A 72 -18.96 0.53 -28.77
N GLU A 73 -19.27 -0.39 -29.67
CA GLU A 73 -20.24 -0.13 -30.76
C GLU A 73 -21.66 0.13 -30.21
N GLU A 74 -22.01 -0.50 -29.08
CA GLU A 74 -23.28 -0.33 -28.38
C GLU A 74 -23.31 0.89 -27.44
N SER A 75 -22.16 1.52 -27.19
CA SER A 75 -22.05 2.67 -26.29
C SER A 75 -22.53 3.95 -26.95
N GLU A 76 -23.37 4.71 -26.27
CA GLU A 76 -23.89 5.98 -26.76
C GLU A 76 -23.05 7.19 -26.35
N ILE A 77 -22.30 7.04 -25.26
CA ILE A 77 -21.30 8.01 -24.79
C ILE A 77 -19.98 7.28 -24.65
N ILE A 78 -18.95 7.78 -25.33
CA ILE A 78 -17.58 7.27 -25.23
C ILE A 78 -16.67 8.44 -24.89
N ILE A 79 -15.82 8.25 -23.89
CA ILE A 79 -14.73 9.17 -23.56
C ILE A 79 -13.43 8.39 -23.55
N GLU A 80 -12.44 8.91 -24.27
CA GLU A 80 -11.10 8.37 -24.37
C GLU A 80 -10.10 9.49 -24.08
N LYS A 81 -9.16 9.26 -23.14
CA LYS A 81 -8.12 10.23 -22.76
C LYS A 81 -6.82 9.53 -22.36
N GLU A 82 -5.76 10.30 -22.40
CA GLU A 82 -4.41 9.91 -22.01
C GLU A 82 -4.00 10.70 -20.76
N PHE A 83 -3.33 10.04 -19.83
CA PHE A 83 -2.90 10.59 -18.55
C PHE A 83 -1.44 10.28 -18.30
N ASN A 84 -0.75 11.25 -17.70
CA ASN A 84 0.65 11.12 -17.34
C ASN A 84 0.86 11.44 -15.87
N THR A 85 1.68 10.65 -15.17
CA THR A 85 2.08 10.95 -13.79
C THR A 85 3.58 10.97 -13.66
N ALA A 86 4.11 11.94 -12.94
CA ALA A 86 5.53 12.00 -12.64
C ALA A 86 5.95 10.88 -11.68
N THR A 87 7.24 10.55 -11.69
CA THR A 87 7.91 9.79 -10.65
C THR A 87 7.89 10.57 -9.34
N VAL A 88 7.52 9.93 -8.23
CA VAL A 88 7.51 10.53 -6.88
C VAL A 88 8.20 9.63 -5.87
N HIS A 89 8.76 10.21 -4.80
CA HIS A 89 9.36 9.48 -3.70
C HIS A 89 8.36 9.26 -2.56
N GLN A 90 8.55 8.20 -1.77
CA GLN A 90 7.67 7.88 -0.63
C GLN A 90 7.73 8.91 0.52
N GLY A 91 8.72 9.78 0.52
CA GLY A 91 8.85 10.90 1.45
C GLY A 91 9.06 10.50 2.92
N TYR A 92 9.55 9.28 3.22
CA TYR A 92 9.82 8.88 4.60
C TYR A 92 10.89 9.76 5.26
N ILE A 93 10.58 10.23 6.48
CA ILE A 93 11.44 11.19 7.19
C ILE A 93 12.73 10.53 7.68
N GLU A 94 12.66 9.33 8.22
CA GLU A 94 13.84 8.57 8.61
C GLU A 94 14.63 8.09 7.38
N PRO A 95 15.91 8.51 7.20
CA PRO A 95 16.72 8.02 6.08
C PRO A 95 17.02 6.52 6.22
N MET A 96 17.45 5.91 5.13
CA MET A 96 17.92 4.52 5.14
C MET A 96 19.12 4.39 6.06
N ASN A 97 19.10 3.37 6.93
CA ASN A 97 20.16 3.11 7.87
C ASN A 97 20.29 1.61 8.17
N VAL A 98 21.52 1.18 8.44
CA VAL A 98 21.83 -0.20 8.82
C VAL A 98 23.04 -0.22 9.74
N THR A 99 23.04 -1.14 10.71
CA THR A 99 24.23 -1.51 11.47
C THR A 99 24.46 -3.01 11.27
N ALA A 100 25.68 -3.40 10.89
CA ALA A 100 26.07 -4.80 10.74
C ALA A 100 27.25 -5.13 11.65
N HIS A 101 27.24 -6.33 12.23
CA HIS A 101 28.34 -6.87 13.01
C HIS A 101 28.64 -8.31 12.57
N TRP A 102 29.81 -8.49 11.97
CA TRP A 102 30.35 -9.80 11.62
C TRP A 102 31.04 -10.43 12.84
N ASN A 103 30.51 -11.56 13.31
CA ASN A 103 31.05 -12.28 14.48
C ASN A 103 32.18 -13.24 14.11
N ASN A 104 32.97 -13.65 15.11
CA ASN A 104 34.09 -14.58 14.92
C ASN A 104 33.67 -15.99 14.47
N ASP A 105 32.40 -16.36 14.66
CA ASP A 105 31.81 -17.62 14.21
C ASP A 105 31.28 -17.57 12.75
N SER A 106 31.65 -16.53 12.00
CA SER A 106 31.19 -16.29 10.63
C SER A 106 29.68 -16.07 10.49
N ARG A 107 29.02 -15.63 11.56
CA ARG A 107 27.62 -15.15 11.54
C ARG A 107 27.61 -13.63 11.57
N VAL A 108 26.59 -13.06 10.96
CA VAL A 108 26.39 -11.60 10.97
C VAL A 108 25.06 -11.25 11.64
N HIS A 109 25.09 -10.21 12.46
CA HIS A 109 23.91 -9.59 13.01
C HIS A 109 23.68 -8.23 12.36
N ILE A 110 22.50 -8.02 11.81
CA ILE A 110 22.04 -6.79 11.14
C ILE A 110 20.93 -6.16 11.97
N TRP A 111 21.07 -4.90 12.34
CA TRP A 111 20.01 -4.06 12.91
C TRP A 111 19.64 -3.02 11.88
N ILE A 112 18.34 -2.93 11.54
CA ILE A 112 17.90 -2.14 10.42
C ILE A 112 16.45 -1.64 10.58
N SER A 113 16.19 -0.43 10.10
CA SER A 113 14.85 0.09 9.88
C SER A 113 14.32 -0.42 8.54
N THR A 114 13.59 -1.53 8.54
CA THR A 114 13.06 -2.20 7.34
C THR A 114 11.61 -2.63 7.52
N GLN A 115 10.88 -2.73 6.43
CA GLN A 115 9.53 -3.30 6.37
C GLN A 115 9.52 -4.83 6.34
N GLY A 116 10.63 -5.47 5.93
CA GLY A 116 10.71 -6.91 5.69
C GLY A 116 11.99 -7.58 6.20
N PRO A 117 12.15 -7.84 7.50
CA PRO A 117 13.41 -8.38 8.04
C PRO A 117 13.77 -9.76 7.48
N PHE A 118 12.80 -10.62 7.20
CA PHE A 118 13.05 -11.93 6.59
C PHE A 118 13.49 -11.80 5.12
N GLN A 119 12.90 -10.86 4.37
CA GLN A 119 13.31 -10.55 3.00
C GLN A 119 14.74 -10.00 2.98
N ILE A 120 15.08 -9.04 3.85
CA ILE A 120 16.45 -8.52 3.97
C ILE A 120 17.46 -9.63 4.29
N ARG A 121 17.10 -10.58 5.17
CA ARG A 121 17.94 -11.75 5.47
C ARG A 121 18.21 -12.59 4.22
N GLU A 122 17.17 -12.92 3.48
CA GLU A 122 17.26 -13.77 2.29
C GLU A 122 18.01 -13.08 1.14
N GLU A 123 17.72 -11.82 0.88
CA GLU A 123 18.37 -11.05 -0.18
C GLU A 123 19.83 -10.76 0.14
N THR A 124 20.17 -10.44 1.41
CA THR A 124 21.56 -10.29 1.85
C THR A 124 22.32 -11.61 1.71
N ALA A 125 21.70 -12.74 2.10
CA ALA A 125 22.32 -14.06 1.96
C ALA A 125 22.61 -14.38 0.48
N ARG A 126 21.68 -14.09 -0.41
CA ARG A 126 21.87 -14.27 -1.86
C ARG A 126 22.94 -13.35 -2.42
N ALA A 127 22.95 -12.08 -2.05
CA ALA A 127 23.92 -11.09 -2.54
C ALA A 127 25.36 -11.40 -2.13
N LEU A 128 25.55 -12.07 -0.97
CA LEU A 128 26.88 -12.38 -0.41
C LEU A 128 27.26 -13.88 -0.51
N ASP A 129 26.46 -14.68 -1.19
CA ASP A 129 26.63 -16.14 -1.29
C ASP A 129 26.77 -16.82 0.10
N MET A 130 25.91 -16.40 1.04
CA MET A 130 25.88 -16.90 2.42
C MET A 130 24.65 -17.78 2.64
N ARG A 131 24.71 -18.65 3.66
CA ARG A 131 23.50 -19.34 4.14
C ARG A 131 22.64 -18.37 4.94
N THR A 132 21.31 -18.44 4.78
CA THR A 132 20.36 -17.62 5.56
C THR A 132 20.54 -17.79 7.07
N SER A 133 20.93 -18.97 7.53
CA SER A 133 21.23 -19.27 8.96
C SER A 133 22.45 -18.52 9.53
N GLN A 134 23.29 -17.96 8.67
CA GLN A 134 24.43 -17.14 9.10
C GLN A 134 24.04 -15.67 9.32
N ILE A 135 22.84 -15.27 8.91
CA ILE A 135 22.38 -13.89 8.97
C ILE A 135 21.20 -13.78 9.92
N LYS A 136 21.37 -12.98 10.96
CA LYS A 136 20.32 -12.57 11.88
C LYS A 136 19.94 -11.12 11.60
N VAL A 137 18.67 -10.85 11.35
CA VAL A 137 18.16 -9.50 11.17
C VAL A 137 17.23 -9.13 12.33
N THR A 138 17.54 -8.02 12.99
CA THR A 138 16.70 -7.41 14.01
C THR A 138 16.09 -6.14 13.42
N PRO A 139 14.77 -6.13 13.17
CA PRO A 139 14.08 -4.91 12.78
C PRO A 139 14.07 -3.93 13.96
N MET A 140 14.35 -2.67 13.66
CA MET A 140 14.27 -1.56 14.60
C MET A 140 12.94 -0.81 14.39
N GLU A 141 12.63 0.14 15.25
CA GLU A 141 11.52 1.07 15.01
C GLU A 141 11.72 1.77 13.67
N ILE A 142 10.62 2.01 12.95
CA ILE A 142 10.65 2.48 11.58
C ILE A 142 10.01 3.86 11.47
N GLY A 143 10.79 4.85 11.05
CA GLY A 143 10.39 6.25 10.86
C GLY A 143 9.77 6.53 9.50
N GLY A 144 8.78 5.71 9.12
CA GLY A 144 8.14 5.72 7.81
C GLY A 144 8.87 4.82 6.81
N GLY A 145 8.12 4.30 5.84
CA GLY A 145 8.65 3.43 4.79
C GLY A 145 7.79 3.48 3.53
N PHE A 146 6.48 3.33 3.70
CA PHE A 146 5.46 3.43 2.65
C PHE A 146 5.71 2.57 1.40
N GLY A 147 6.54 1.53 1.54
CA GLY A 147 6.99 0.64 0.47
C GLY A 147 8.47 0.81 0.10
N GLY A 148 9.09 1.96 0.37
CA GLY A 148 10.47 2.26 0.03
C GLY A 148 11.52 1.51 0.86
N LYS A 149 11.15 0.93 2.01
CA LYS A 149 12.05 0.21 2.91
C LYS A 149 11.90 -1.32 2.82
N PHE A 150 11.41 -1.84 1.71
CA PHE A 150 11.46 -3.27 1.38
C PHE A 150 12.74 -3.70 0.66
N PRO A 151 13.21 -2.95 -0.37
CA PRO A 151 14.37 -3.39 -1.15
C PRO A 151 15.66 -3.38 -0.34
N LEU A 152 16.59 -4.23 -0.78
CA LEU A 152 17.97 -4.28 -0.29
C LEU A 152 18.77 -3.13 -0.91
N TYR A 153 19.51 -2.37 -0.09
CA TYR A 153 20.35 -1.26 -0.59
C TYR A 153 21.79 -1.37 -0.07
N GLN A 154 22.04 -0.90 1.13
CA GLN A 154 23.40 -0.74 1.72
C GLN A 154 23.79 -1.88 2.66
N GLU A 155 22.90 -2.83 2.92
CA GLU A 155 23.08 -3.90 3.89
C GLU A 155 24.27 -4.81 3.55
N PRO A 156 24.43 -5.32 2.31
CA PRO A 156 25.59 -6.13 1.95
C PRO A 156 26.91 -5.39 2.11
N VAL A 157 26.92 -4.08 1.83
CA VAL A 157 28.11 -3.23 1.97
C VAL A 157 28.51 -3.11 3.45
N ALA A 158 27.52 -2.86 4.33
CA ALA A 158 27.77 -2.79 5.78
C ALA A 158 28.32 -4.12 6.34
N VAL A 159 27.78 -5.25 5.86
CA VAL A 159 28.23 -6.59 6.24
C VAL A 159 29.69 -6.83 5.83
N LEU A 160 30.05 -6.54 4.57
CA LEU A 160 31.42 -6.72 4.07
C LEU A 160 32.43 -5.78 4.74
N LEU A 161 32.03 -4.54 5.02
CA LEU A 161 32.87 -3.60 5.77
C LEU A 161 33.09 -4.06 7.22
N SER A 162 32.05 -4.63 7.86
CA SER A 162 32.18 -5.21 9.19
C SER A 162 33.10 -6.43 9.19
N GLN A 163 32.97 -7.31 8.21
CA GLN A 163 33.87 -8.45 8.02
C GLN A 163 35.34 -8.00 7.89
N LYS A 164 35.59 -7.02 6.99
CA LYS A 164 36.93 -6.51 6.73
C LYS A 164 37.58 -5.80 7.94
N SER A 165 36.80 -5.04 8.68
CA SER A 165 37.29 -4.25 9.81
C SER A 165 37.37 -5.05 11.11
N GLY A 166 36.64 -6.17 11.21
CA GLY A 166 36.45 -6.92 12.47
C GLY A 166 35.68 -6.12 13.53
N LYS A 167 34.90 -5.13 13.12
CA LYS A 167 34.16 -4.21 14.02
C LYS A 167 32.72 -4.03 13.53
N PRO A 168 31.79 -3.64 14.42
CA PRO A 168 30.46 -3.18 13.97
C PRO A 168 30.59 -1.98 13.01
N VAL A 169 29.81 -1.98 11.94
CA VAL A 169 29.76 -0.91 10.95
C VAL A 169 28.34 -0.39 10.84
N LYS A 170 28.17 0.92 10.93
CA LYS A 170 26.90 1.62 10.72
C LYS A 170 26.99 2.49 9.48
N ILE A 171 25.99 2.38 8.60
CA ILE A 171 25.82 3.24 7.42
C ILE A 171 24.48 3.94 7.54
N ILE A 172 24.48 5.25 7.32
CA ILE A 172 23.27 6.09 7.26
C ILE A 172 23.37 6.90 5.97
N MET A 173 22.34 6.81 5.12
CA MET A 173 22.25 7.66 3.94
C MET A 173 21.90 9.10 4.34
N THR A 174 22.50 10.07 3.68
CA THR A 174 22.02 11.46 3.71
C THR A 174 20.66 11.55 3.00
N ARG A 175 19.94 12.65 3.20
CA ARG A 175 18.66 12.85 2.48
C ARG A 175 18.85 12.83 0.95
N LYS A 176 19.91 13.43 0.46
CA LYS A 176 20.26 13.42 -0.95
C LYS A 176 20.49 12.00 -1.46
N GLU A 177 21.28 11.19 -0.77
CA GLU A 177 21.51 9.78 -1.13
C GLU A 177 20.24 8.94 -1.10
N VAL A 178 19.30 9.23 -0.18
CA VAL A 178 17.98 8.57 -0.18
C VAL A 178 17.21 8.87 -1.47
N PHE A 179 17.13 10.13 -1.90
CA PHE A 179 16.44 10.49 -3.14
C PHE A 179 17.11 9.95 -4.40
N GLU A 180 18.44 9.97 -4.46
CA GLU A 180 19.21 9.58 -5.64
C GLU A 180 19.49 8.08 -5.71
N GLY A 181 19.58 7.39 -4.56
CA GLY A 181 20.04 6.00 -4.47
C GLY A 181 18.98 4.98 -4.07
N THR A 182 17.75 5.40 -3.75
CA THR A 182 16.64 4.48 -3.42
C THR A 182 15.54 4.55 -4.46
N GLY A 183 14.65 3.55 -4.45
CA GLY A 183 13.60 3.44 -5.45
C GLY A 183 12.42 4.38 -5.19
N PRO A 184 12.11 5.30 -6.12
CA PRO A 184 10.84 6.03 -6.15
C PRO A 184 9.70 5.15 -6.69
N THR A 185 8.47 5.66 -6.72
CA THR A 185 7.41 5.03 -7.51
C THR A 185 7.55 5.34 -9.00
N SER A 186 6.83 4.59 -9.83
CA SER A 186 6.85 4.74 -11.28
C SER A 186 6.24 6.06 -11.74
N GLY A 187 6.89 6.74 -12.67
CA GLY A 187 6.20 7.58 -13.64
C GLY A 187 5.35 6.70 -14.56
N SER A 188 4.23 7.21 -15.04
CA SER A 188 3.31 6.40 -15.84
C SER A 188 2.64 7.15 -16.98
N TYR A 189 2.33 6.40 -18.02
CA TYR A 189 1.37 6.75 -19.05
C TYR A 189 0.17 5.81 -18.93
N VAL A 190 -1.04 6.36 -18.95
CA VAL A 190 -2.28 5.60 -18.90
C VAL A 190 -3.23 6.13 -19.96
N LYS A 191 -3.63 5.28 -20.90
CA LYS A 191 -4.72 5.56 -21.83
C LYS A 191 -5.96 4.85 -21.31
N CYS A 192 -7.05 5.59 -21.15
CA CYS A 192 -8.30 5.08 -20.63
C CYS A 192 -9.46 5.47 -21.53
N LYS A 193 -10.34 4.49 -21.83
CA LYS A 193 -11.53 4.65 -22.63
C LYS A 193 -12.72 4.00 -21.93
N ILE A 194 -13.80 4.73 -21.75
CA ILE A 194 -15.02 4.23 -21.08
C ILE A 194 -16.24 4.53 -21.96
N GLY A 195 -17.10 3.52 -22.12
CA GLY A 195 -18.36 3.59 -22.84
C GLY A 195 -19.55 3.38 -21.92
N ALA A 196 -20.57 4.23 -22.07
CA ALA A 196 -21.81 4.17 -21.29
C ALA A 196 -23.05 4.35 -22.17
N THR A 197 -24.19 3.91 -21.67
CA THR A 197 -25.53 4.20 -22.26
C THR A 197 -26.00 5.61 -21.85
N LYS A 198 -27.03 6.12 -22.49
CA LYS A 198 -27.68 7.40 -22.13
C LYS A 198 -28.30 7.41 -20.74
N GLU A 199 -28.70 6.24 -20.24
CA GLU A 199 -29.24 6.07 -18.89
C GLU A 199 -28.10 6.07 -17.81
N GLY A 200 -26.84 6.09 -18.26
CA GLY A 200 -25.67 6.15 -17.36
C GLY A 200 -25.12 4.78 -16.96
N LYS A 201 -25.50 3.68 -17.62
CA LYS A 201 -24.88 2.38 -17.35
C LYS A 201 -23.56 2.25 -18.10
N ILE A 202 -22.46 2.02 -17.39
CA ILE A 202 -21.16 1.73 -17.99
C ILE A 202 -21.19 0.30 -18.55
N ILE A 203 -20.91 0.13 -19.82
CA ILE A 203 -20.97 -1.16 -20.52
C ILE A 203 -19.63 -1.61 -21.08
N ALA A 204 -18.67 -0.68 -21.25
CA ALA A 204 -17.34 -0.94 -21.77
C ALA A 204 -16.28 -0.11 -21.06
N ALA A 205 -15.12 -0.71 -20.77
CA ALA A 205 -13.94 0.01 -20.30
C ALA A 205 -12.65 -0.61 -20.84
N GLU A 206 -11.75 0.23 -21.35
CA GLU A 206 -10.45 -0.17 -21.86
C GLU A 206 -9.36 0.67 -21.20
N GLY A 207 -8.28 0.01 -20.75
CA GLY A 207 -7.13 0.64 -20.16
C GLY A 207 -5.83 0.11 -20.76
N TYR A 208 -4.93 1.02 -21.13
CA TYR A 208 -3.57 0.69 -21.51
C TYR A 208 -2.61 1.43 -20.59
N LEU A 209 -1.70 0.70 -19.95
CA LEU A 209 -0.78 1.22 -18.94
C LEU A 209 0.67 0.97 -19.36
N ALA A 210 1.51 2.01 -19.29
CA ALA A 210 2.96 1.88 -19.43
C ALA A 210 3.63 2.52 -18.22
N TYR A 211 4.31 1.72 -17.39
CA TYR A 211 4.93 2.18 -16.15
C TYR A 211 6.43 2.03 -16.20
N GLU A 212 7.14 3.07 -15.77
CA GLU A 212 8.61 3.05 -15.65
C GLU A 212 9.02 2.05 -14.54
N ALA A 213 9.93 1.14 -14.89
CA ALA A 213 10.54 0.20 -13.94
C ALA A 213 11.82 0.75 -13.28
N GLY A 214 12.38 1.81 -13.84
CA GLY A 214 13.76 2.21 -13.60
C GLY A 214 14.74 1.27 -14.30
N ALA A 215 15.98 1.22 -13.85
CA ALA A 215 17.06 0.51 -14.53
C ALA A 215 16.94 -1.03 -14.51
N TYR A 216 15.99 -1.59 -13.79
CA TYR A 216 15.74 -3.03 -13.71
C TYR A 216 14.23 -3.34 -13.76
N PRO A 217 13.82 -4.51 -14.33
CA PRO A 217 12.43 -4.91 -14.43
C PRO A 217 11.67 -4.90 -13.10
N GLY A 218 10.34 -4.73 -13.16
CA GLY A 218 9.42 -4.90 -12.04
C GLY A 218 8.79 -3.60 -11.54
N SER A 219 8.08 -2.88 -12.42
CA SER A 219 7.16 -1.80 -12.01
C SER A 219 5.86 -2.36 -11.43
N PRO A 220 5.05 -1.56 -10.73
CA PRO A 220 3.75 -2.00 -10.21
C PRO A 220 2.62 -1.94 -11.25
N VAL A 221 2.91 -2.05 -12.55
CA VAL A 221 1.93 -1.86 -13.63
C VAL A 221 0.77 -2.86 -13.57
N GLU A 222 1.04 -4.13 -13.26
CA GLU A 222 -0.01 -5.15 -13.13
C GLU A 222 -0.93 -4.88 -11.94
N ALA A 223 -0.38 -4.41 -10.82
CA ALA A 223 -1.18 -4.00 -9.66
C ALA A 223 -2.08 -2.80 -10.00
N GLY A 224 -1.56 -1.83 -10.76
CA GLY A 224 -2.35 -0.73 -11.32
C GLY A 224 -3.50 -1.22 -12.18
N GLY A 225 -3.24 -2.17 -13.09
CA GLY A 225 -4.27 -2.78 -13.93
C GLY A 225 -5.36 -3.51 -13.16
N LYS A 226 -5.00 -4.24 -12.10
CA LYS A 226 -5.96 -4.91 -11.20
C LYS A 226 -6.86 -3.94 -10.45
N CYS A 227 -6.38 -2.73 -10.17
CA CYS A 227 -7.13 -1.72 -9.42
C CYS A 227 -7.96 -0.80 -10.32
N MET A 228 -7.58 -0.60 -11.58
CA MET A 228 -8.08 0.43 -12.47
C MET A 228 -9.60 0.55 -12.52
N PHE A 229 -10.31 -0.54 -12.74
CA PHE A 229 -11.77 -0.57 -12.85
C PHE A 229 -12.46 -1.32 -11.70
N ALA A 230 -11.73 -1.68 -10.66
CA ALA A 230 -12.21 -2.55 -9.59
C ALA A 230 -13.39 -1.95 -8.77
N CYS A 231 -13.57 -0.63 -8.82
CA CYS A 231 -14.69 0.05 -8.17
C CYS A 231 -16.03 -0.11 -8.91
N TYR A 232 -16.03 -0.61 -10.14
CA TYR A 232 -17.18 -0.61 -11.03
C TYR A 232 -17.56 -2.00 -11.54
N ASP A 233 -18.88 -2.24 -11.64
CA ASP A 233 -19.48 -3.46 -12.20
C ASP A 233 -19.65 -3.32 -13.71
N ILE A 234 -18.57 -3.54 -14.46
CA ILE A 234 -18.51 -3.36 -15.91
C ILE A 234 -18.48 -4.74 -16.59
N PRO A 235 -19.42 -5.03 -17.50
CA PRO A 235 -19.52 -6.35 -18.13
C PRO A 235 -18.43 -6.64 -19.18
N ASN A 236 -17.87 -5.59 -19.81
CA ASN A 236 -16.86 -5.73 -20.86
C ASN A 236 -15.66 -4.86 -20.52
N VAL A 237 -14.53 -5.47 -20.21
CA VAL A 237 -13.31 -4.79 -19.78
C VAL A 237 -12.10 -5.37 -20.49
N LEU A 238 -11.22 -4.49 -20.96
CA LEU A 238 -9.87 -4.82 -21.43
C LEU A 238 -8.87 -3.96 -20.68
N VAL A 239 -7.90 -4.58 -20.01
CA VAL A 239 -6.76 -3.89 -19.41
C VAL A 239 -5.49 -4.54 -19.87
N GLU A 240 -4.63 -3.75 -20.51
CA GLU A 240 -3.31 -4.16 -20.94
C GLU A 240 -2.26 -3.25 -20.32
N GLY A 241 -1.09 -3.80 -20.02
CA GLY A 241 -0.02 -2.97 -19.48
C GLY A 241 1.35 -3.55 -19.73
N ILE A 242 2.33 -2.66 -19.78
CA ILE A 242 3.74 -2.96 -20.02
C ILE A 242 4.62 -2.38 -18.91
N ASP A 243 5.64 -3.15 -18.57
CA ASP A 243 6.73 -2.78 -17.66
C ASP A 243 7.90 -2.25 -18.50
N VAL A 244 8.25 -0.98 -18.37
CA VAL A 244 9.23 -0.31 -19.24
C VAL A 244 10.50 0.01 -18.48
N VAL A 245 11.62 -0.58 -18.90
CA VAL A 245 12.94 -0.30 -18.35
C VAL A 245 13.47 1.03 -18.87
N VAL A 246 13.89 1.90 -17.94
CA VAL A 246 14.40 3.25 -18.23
C VAL A 246 15.61 3.56 -17.36
N ASN A 247 16.50 4.44 -17.81
CA ASN A 247 17.71 4.80 -17.08
C ASN A 247 17.44 5.76 -15.90
N LYS A 248 16.69 5.26 -14.91
CA LYS A 248 16.37 5.91 -13.65
C LYS A 248 16.60 4.95 -12.48
N PRO A 249 16.61 5.39 -11.23
CA PRO A 249 16.62 4.48 -10.08
C PRO A 249 15.54 3.40 -10.19
N LYS A 250 15.89 2.16 -9.85
CA LYS A 250 14.92 1.04 -9.83
C LYS A 250 13.73 1.40 -8.97
N THR A 251 12.54 1.33 -9.53
CA THR A 251 11.32 1.68 -8.79
C THR A 251 11.07 0.76 -7.60
N ALA A 252 10.55 1.32 -6.53
CA ALA A 252 10.07 0.59 -5.36
C ALA A 252 8.57 0.84 -5.15
N ALA A 253 7.97 0.05 -4.28
CA ALA A 253 6.58 0.24 -3.92
C ALA A 253 6.36 1.62 -3.27
N TYR A 254 5.27 2.27 -3.61
CA TYR A 254 4.75 3.41 -2.89
C TYR A 254 3.26 3.19 -2.62
N ARG A 255 2.88 3.01 -1.38
CA ARG A 255 1.53 2.92 -0.81
C ARG A 255 0.44 2.71 -1.86
N ALA A 256 -0.20 1.52 -1.95
CA ALA A 256 -1.05 1.07 -3.06
C ALA A 256 -0.35 1.14 -4.44
N PRO A 257 0.79 0.46 -4.62
CA PRO A 257 1.64 0.63 -5.79
C PRO A 257 0.88 0.50 -7.12
N GLY A 258 0.97 1.53 -7.96
CA GLY A 258 0.33 1.57 -9.28
C GLY A 258 -1.16 1.90 -9.30
N ALA A 259 -1.89 1.76 -8.19
CA ALA A 259 -3.33 2.02 -8.14
C ALA A 259 -3.65 3.52 -8.29
N THR A 260 -2.88 4.39 -7.65
CA THR A 260 -3.05 5.85 -7.72
C THR A 260 -2.92 6.36 -9.16
N ASN A 261 -1.93 5.84 -9.90
CA ASN A 261 -1.68 6.19 -11.30
C ASN A 261 -2.90 5.86 -12.20
N SER A 262 -3.41 4.63 -12.11
CA SER A 262 -4.52 4.17 -12.94
C SER A 262 -5.88 4.77 -12.55
N THR A 263 -6.10 4.98 -11.24
CA THR A 263 -7.35 5.55 -10.73
C THR A 263 -7.56 7.01 -11.15
N LEU A 264 -6.48 7.79 -11.28
CA LEU A 264 -6.59 9.15 -11.84
C LEU A 264 -7.34 9.14 -13.17
N ALA A 265 -6.95 8.25 -14.08
CA ALA A 265 -7.55 8.15 -15.40
C ALA A 265 -9.02 7.69 -15.33
N THR A 266 -9.29 6.66 -14.56
CA THR A 266 -10.65 6.12 -14.43
C THR A 266 -11.61 7.15 -13.83
N GLU A 267 -11.26 7.70 -12.66
CA GLU A 267 -12.16 8.56 -11.90
C GLU A 267 -12.40 9.93 -12.55
N THR A 268 -11.41 10.43 -13.31
CA THR A 268 -11.58 11.66 -14.11
C THR A 268 -12.56 11.46 -15.26
N ILE A 269 -12.48 10.32 -15.97
CA ILE A 269 -13.42 9.99 -17.06
C ILE A 269 -14.81 9.69 -16.50
N ILE A 270 -14.92 8.99 -15.39
CA ILE A 270 -16.20 8.70 -14.70
C ILE A 270 -16.92 10.01 -14.33
N ASP A 271 -16.21 10.98 -13.78
CA ASP A 271 -16.79 12.29 -13.47
C ASP A 271 -17.24 13.04 -14.73
N GLU A 272 -16.46 12.97 -15.81
CA GLU A 272 -16.81 13.61 -17.07
C GLU A 272 -18.07 13.00 -17.70
N ILE A 273 -18.22 11.67 -17.66
CA ILE A 273 -19.44 11.00 -18.14
C ILE A 273 -20.65 11.43 -17.31
N ALA A 274 -20.54 11.43 -15.97
CA ALA A 274 -21.62 11.86 -15.09
C ALA A 274 -22.08 13.30 -15.41
N LYS A 275 -21.13 14.22 -15.60
CA LYS A 275 -21.43 15.61 -15.98
C LYS A 275 -22.06 15.74 -17.37
N LYS A 276 -21.58 14.99 -18.36
CA LYS A 276 -22.21 14.96 -19.72
C LYS A 276 -23.64 14.46 -19.69
N LEU A 277 -23.95 13.54 -18.80
CA LEU A 277 -25.30 13.00 -18.59
C LEU A 277 -26.16 13.88 -17.67
N SER A 278 -25.59 14.92 -17.06
CA SER A 278 -26.24 15.75 -16.03
C SER A 278 -26.72 14.91 -14.82
N LEU A 279 -25.95 13.87 -14.46
CA LEU A 279 -26.19 13.02 -13.31
C LEU A 279 -25.34 13.48 -12.12
N ASP A 280 -25.89 13.33 -10.90
CA ASP A 280 -25.09 13.50 -9.68
C ASP A 280 -23.89 12.53 -9.71
N PRO A 281 -22.67 13.01 -9.46
CA PRO A 281 -21.47 12.18 -9.56
C PRO A 281 -21.45 10.97 -8.61
N ILE A 282 -22.09 11.08 -7.43
CA ILE A 282 -22.22 9.95 -6.50
C ILE A 282 -23.29 8.97 -6.99
N ASP A 283 -24.42 9.46 -7.47
CA ASP A 283 -25.48 8.60 -8.01
C ASP A 283 -25.03 7.83 -9.24
N PHE A 284 -24.25 8.46 -10.12
CA PHE A 284 -23.64 7.78 -11.26
C PHE A 284 -22.70 6.64 -10.80
N ARG A 285 -21.87 6.89 -9.76
CA ARG A 285 -21.00 5.86 -9.19
C ARG A 285 -21.81 4.76 -8.51
N LEU A 286 -22.85 5.08 -7.74
CA LEU A 286 -23.73 4.10 -7.09
C LEU A 286 -24.43 3.18 -8.12
N MET A 287 -24.90 3.72 -9.24
CA MET A 287 -25.53 2.97 -10.32
C MET A 287 -24.58 1.90 -10.90
N ASN A 288 -23.29 2.18 -10.91
CA ASN A 288 -22.25 1.36 -11.53
C ASN A 288 -21.32 0.67 -10.53
N ALA A 289 -21.54 0.83 -9.22
CA ALA A 289 -20.65 0.34 -8.18
C ALA A 289 -20.48 -1.18 -8.20
N SER A 290 -19.27 -1.63 -7.94
CA SER A 290 -18.98 -3.03 -7.64
C SER A 290 -19.69 -3.48 -6.37
N LYS A 291 -20.16 -4.72 -6.38
CA LYS A 291 -20.89 -5.37 -5.28
C LYS A 291 -20.44 -6.82 -5.13
N GLU A 292 -20.95 -7.50 -4.13
CA GLU A 292 -20.76 -8.94 -3.99
C GLU A 292 -21.11 -9.66 -5.29
N GLY A 293 -20.19 -10.51 -5.77
CA GLY A 293 -20.33 -11.25 -7.03
C GLY A 293 -19.84 -10.55 -8.28
N THR A 294 -19.59 -9.22 -8.25
CA THR A 294 -18.96 -8.50 -9.37
C THR A 294 -17.60 -9.11 -9.68
N ARG A 295 -17.31 -9.36 -10.96
CA ARG A 295 -16.04 -9.90 -11.44
C ARG A 295 -15.08 -8.77 -11.75
N ARG A 296 -13.88 -8.80 -11.15
CA ARG A 296 -12.79 -7.89 -11.51
C ARG A 296 -12.16 -8.27 -12.85
N ALA A 297 -11.51 -7.31 -13.49
CA ALA A 297 -10.81 -7.50 -14.77
C ALA A 297 -9.79 -8.66 -14.73
N ASP A 298 -9.08 -8.84 -13.60
CA ASP A 298 -8.11 -9.91 -13.37
C ASP A 298 -8.74 -11.28 -13.02
N GLY A 299 -10.08 -11.41 -13.10
CA GLY A 299 -10.83 -12.66 -13.01
C GLY A 299 -11.57 -12.97 -11.71
N PRO A 300 -11.10 -12.69 -10.50
CA PRO A 300 -11.78 -12.99 -9.24
C PRO A 300 -13.11 -12.26 -9.09
N LYS A 301 -14.07 -12.92 -8.42
CA LYS A 301 -15.32 -12.27 -8.00
C LYS A 301 -15.16 -11.71 -6.59
N PHE A 302 -15.73 -10.54 -6.36
CA PHE A 302 -15.76 -9.97 -5.03
C PHE A 302 -16.62 -10.83 -4.07
N PRO A 303 -16.11 -11.13 -2.86
CA PRO A 303 -16.96 -11.50 -1.73
C PRO A 303 -17.77 -10.27 -1.29
N LYS A 304 -18.42 -10.35 -0.13
CA LYS A 304 -19.03 -9.18 0.49
C LYS A 304 -18.02 -8.04 0.63
N ILE A 305 -18.34 -6.85 0.09
CA ILE A 305 -17.48 -5.64 0.04
C ILE A 305 -18.26 -4.39 0.41
N GLY A 306 -17.55 -3.31 0.75
CA GLY A 306 -18.15 -2.05 1.20
C GLY A 306 -18.21 -0.94 0.16
N CYS A 307 -18.05 -1.20 -1.14
CA CYS A 307 -18.03 -0.14 -2.17
C CYS A 307 -19.34 0.67 -2.18
N THR A 308 -20.49 0.01 -2.21
CA THR A 308 -21.81 0.68 -2.17
C THR A 308 -22.03 1.41 -0.84
N ALA A 309 -21.72 0.78 0.28
CA ALA A 309 -21.86 1.40 1.60
C ALA A 309 -20.98 2.65 1.77
N LEU A 310 -19.78 2.63 1.18
CA LEU A 310 -18.88 3.79 1.13
C LEU A 310 -19.51 4.96 0.36
N LEU A 311 -20.04 4.70 -0.84
CA LEU A 311 -20.71 5.71 -1.66
C LEU A 311 -21.99 6.27 -0.99
N GLU A 312 -22.77 5.43 -0.32
CA GLU A 312 -23.92 5.86 0.48
C GLU A 312 -23.51 6.76 1.65
N ALA A 313 -22.41 6.41 2.33
CA ALA A 313 -21.84 7.26 3.38
C ALA A 313 -21.36 8.61 2.82
N MET A 314 -20.73 8.64 1.65
CA MET A 314 -20.33 9.87 0.97
C MET A 314 -21.55 10.72 0.60
N LYS A 315 -22.60 10.11 0.03
CA LYS A 315 -23.84 10.81 -0.38
C LYS A 315 -24.57 11.44 0.79
N SER A 316 -24.62 10.76 1.93
CA SER A 316 -25.31 11.26 3.12
C SER A 316 -24.48 12.24 3.95
N HIS A 317 -23.19 12.40 3.65
CA HIS A 317 -22.29 13.21 4.47
C HIS A 317 -22.58 14.72 4.36
N PRO A 318 -22.49 15.48 5.46
CA PRO A 318 -22.69 16.93 5.46
C PRO A 318 -21.74 17.68 4.51
N HIS A 319 -20.53 17.17 4.27
CA HIS A 319 -19.61 17.79 3.31
C HIS A 319 -20.21 17.80 1.90
N TRP A 320 -20.76 16.68 1.41
CA TRP A 320 -21.39 16.63 0.10
C TRP A 320 -22.62 17.53 0.00
N ASN A 321 -23.44 17.56 1.05
CA ASN A 321 -24.72 18.26 1.08
C ASN A 321 -24.62 19.74 1.49
N SER A 322 -23.42 20.25 1.86
CA SER A 322 -23.21 21.67 2.17
C SER A 322 -23.10 22.52 0.89
N PRO A 323 -23.55 23.77 0.88
CA PRO A 323 -23.33 24.65 -0.26
C PRO A 323 -21.84 24.90 -0.48
N ILE A 324 -21.49 25.17 -1.74
CA ILE A 324 -20.17 25.67 -2.12
C ILE A 324 -20.27 27.19 -2.11
N GLU A 325 -19.45 27.86 -1.29
CA GLU A 325 -19.50 29.31 -1.14
C GLU A 325 -18.16 29.94 -1.54
N GLY A 326 -18.19 30.97 -2.38
CA GLY A 326 -17.03 31.73 -2.85
C GLY A 326 -16.75 31.57 -4.34
N GLU A 327 -15.89 32.43 -4.86
CA GLU A 327 -15.43 32.41 -6.24
C GLU A 327 -14.26 31.43 -6.41
N ASN A 328 -14.17 30.78 -7.57
CA ASN A 328 -13.11 29.83 -7.92
C ASN A 328 -12.99 28.63 -6.93
N ILE A 329 -14.09 28.27 -6.27
CA ILE A 329 -14.17 27.09 -5.40
C ILE A 329 -14.91 25.98 -6.15
N GLY A 330 -14.35 24.78 -6.13
CA GLY A 330 -14.96 23.60 -6.74
C GLY A 330 -14.91 22.40 -5.83
N ARG A 331 -15.90 21.52 -5.96
CA ARG A 331 -16.02 20.25 -5.25
C ARG A 331 -15.80 19.07 -6.17
N GLY A 332 -14.93 18.18 -5.76
CA GLY A 332 -14.67 16.94 -6.48
C GLY A 332 -14.77 15.70 -5.59
N ILE A 333 -15.06 14.59 -6.22
CA ILE A 333 -15.07 13.29 -5.58
C ILE A 333 -14.28 12.28 -6.43
N ALA A 334 -13.76 11.27 -5.76
CA ALA A 334 -13.24 10.06 -6.38
C ALA A 334 -13.33 8.90 -5.40
N ILE A 335 -13.33 7.67 -5.95
CA ILE A 335 -13.20 6.45 -5.17
C ILE A 335 -12.00 5.63 -5.66
N GLY A 336 -11.49 4.75 -4.81
CA GLY A 336 -10.33 3.93 -5.11
C GLY A 336 -10.41 2.57 -4.45
N PHE A 337 -9.60 1.66 -4.97
CA PHE A 337 -9.53 0.27 -4.53
C PHE A 337 -8.10 -0.17 -4.33
N TRP A 338 -7.89 -0.99 -3.30
CA TRP A 338 -6.66 -1.75 -3.10
C TRP A 338 -7.00 -3.18 -2.68
N PHE A 339 -6.39 -4.17 -3.36
CA PHE A 339 -6.75 -5.58 -3.20
C PHE A 339 -6.30 -6.20 -1.88
N ASN A 340 -5.49 -5.52 -1.08
CA ASN A 340 -4.86 -5.99 0.16
C ASN A 340 -4.00 -7.24 -0.02
N GLY A 341 -2.90 -7.32 0.70
CA GLY A 341 -2.00 -8.48 0.73
C GLY A 341 -2.40 -9.49 1.79
N GLY A 342 -2.06 -10.75 1.55
CA GLY A 342 -2.10 -11.84 2.52
C GLY A 342 -0.70 -12.38 2.80
N GLY A 343 -0.57 -13.71 2.83
CA GLY A 343 0.68 -14.43 2.92
C GLY A 343 1.10 -14.80 4.35
N PRO A 344 2.28 -15.43 4.49
CA PRO A 344 2.69 -16.09 5.73
C PRO A 344 2.85 -15.11 6.87
N SER A 345 2.37 -15.50 8.04
CA SER A 345 2.51 -14.80 9.32
C SER A 345 2.68 -15.77 10.46
N ASN A 346 3.50 -15.37 11.42
CA ASN A 346 3.90 -16.17 12.55
C ASN A 346 3.78 -15.36 13.84
N CYS A 347 3.14 -15.93 14.87
CA CYS A 347 3.06 -15.37 16.22
C CYS A 347 3.34 -16.44 17.27
N SER A 348 3.89 -16.02 18.40
CA SER A 348 4.02 -16.83 19.60
C SER A 348 3.56 -16.03 20.83
N ILE A 349 2.85 -16.68 21.75
CA ILE A 349 2.37 -16.05 22.99
C ILE A 349 2.86 -16.87 24.17
N GLY A 350 3.59 -16.25 25.08
CA GLY A 350 3.98 -16.82 26.37
C GLY A 350 3.13 -16.24 27.51
N VAL A 351 2.63 -17.09 28.39
CA VAL A 351 1.84 -16.70 29.57
C VAL A 351 2.77 -16.48 30.76
N ASN A 352 2.72 -15.30 31.37
CA ASN A 352 3.45 -14.95 32.58
C ASN A 352 2.64 -15.32 33.85
N GLN A 353 3.33 -15.55 34.98
CA GLN A 353 2.69 -15.93 36.23
C GLN A 353 1.74 -14.87 36.81
N ASP A 354 1.92 -13.62 36.47
CA ASP A 354 1.07 -12.51 36.89
C ASP A 354 -0.21 -12.33 36.04
N GLY A 355 -0.43 -13.21 35.05
CA GLY A 355 -1.54 -13.17 34.15
C GLY A 355 -1.36 -12.30 32.92
N THR A 356 -0.20 -11.66 32.77
CA THR A 356 0.15 -10.94 31.54
C THR A 356 0.64 -11.92 30.46
N ILE A 357 0.67 -11.48 29.20
CA ILE A 357 1.20 -12.28 28.09
C ILE A 357 2.23 -11.50 27.29
N ASN A 358 3.27 -12.18 26.86
CA ASN A 358 4.23 -11.70 25.87
C ASN A 358 3.82 -12.20 24.50
N LEU A 359 3.44 -11.29 23.59
CA LEU A 359 3.12 -11.61 22.22
C LEU A 359 4.34 -11.25 21.36
N VAL A 360 4.87 -12.23 20.64
CA VAL A 360 6.06 -12.09 19.77
C VAL A 360 5.62 -12.32 18.33
N GLU A 361 5.95 -11.37 17.45
CA GLU A 361 5.58 -11.44 16.03
C GLU A 361 6.71 -10.93 15.12
N GLY A 362 6.65 -11.21 13.81
CA GLY A 362 7.75 -10.98 12.88
C GLY A 362 7.53 -9.86 11.86
N SER A 363 6.39 -9.14 11.92
CA SER A 363 6.06 -8.07 10.97
C SER A 363 6.35 -6.69 11.61
N PRO A 364 7.29 -5.87 11.11
CA PRO A 364 7.59 -4.57 11.70
C PRO A 364 6.37 -3.68 11.88
N ASP A 365 6.29 -2.99 13.02
CA ASP A 365 5.21 -2.07 13.30
C ASP A 365 5.35 -0.78 12.50
N ILE A 366 4.33 -0.50 11.69
CA ILE A 366 4.20 0.76 10.96
C ILE A 366 2.78 1.27 11.20
N GLY A 367 2.66 2.39 11.89
CA GLY A 367 1.37 3.03 12.16
C GLY A 367 0.51 2.34 13.22
N GLY A 368 1.11 1.61 14.17
CA GLY A 368 0.42 1.06 15.33
C GLY A 368 -0.15 -0.35 15.16
N SER A 369 0.38 -1.15 14.24
CA SER A 369 -0.08 -2.53 14.03
C SER A 369 0.09 -3.42 15.26
N ARG A 370 1.14 -3.22 16.09
CA ARG A 370 1.34 -3.97 17.35
C ARG A 370 0.14 -3.89 18.29
N ALA A 371 -0.41 -2.68 18.49
CA ALA A 371 -1.58 -2.51 19.35
C ALA A 371 -2.81 -3.25 18.80
N SER A 372 -3.06 -3.15 17.48
CA SER A 372 -4.17 -3.85 16.83
C SER A 372 -4.04 -5.37 16.90
N ILE A 373 -2.81 -5.90 16.82
CA ILE A 373 -2.52 -7.34 16.98
C ILE A 373 -2.75 -7.77 18.43
N ALA A 374 -2.27 -6.97 19.40
CA ALA A 374 -2.46 -7.23 20.82
C ALA A 374 -3.95 -7.28 21.20
N MET A 375 -4.77 -6.34 20.70
CA MET A 375 -6.22 -6.31 20.93
C MET A 375 -6.92 -7.58 20.41
N GLN A 376 -6.51 -8.09 19.25
CA GLN A 376 -7.09 -9.33 18.69
C GLN A 376 -6.77 -10.56 19.55
N ALA A 377 -5.56 -10.65 20.09
CA ALA A 377 -5.18 -11.73 21.01
C ALA A 377 -5.90 -11.62 22.36
N ALA A 378 -5.99 -10.40 22.90
CA ALA A 378 -6.68 -10.11 24.16
C ALA A 378 -8.17 -10.52 24.11
N GLU A 379 -8.85 -10.25 23.00
CA GLU A 379 -10.25 -10.63 22.78
C GLU A 379 -10.45 -12.15 22.88
N VAL A 380 -9.57 -12.96 22.28
CA VAL A 380 -9.64 -14.43 22.35
C VAL A 380 -9.47 -14.93 23.77
N LEU A 381 -8.57 -14.30 24.54
CA LEU A 381 -8.23 -14.70 25.91
C LEU A 381 -9.15 -14.04 26.96
N SER A 382 -10.01 -13.11 26.53
CA SER A 382 -10.89 -12.33 27.40
C SER A 382 -10.12 -11.62 28.52
N ILE A 383 -8.96 -11.05 28.23
CA ILE A 383 -8.12 -10.24 29.13
C ILE A 383 -8.07 -8.79 28.65
N ASP A 384 -7.64 -7.85 29.50
CA ASP A 384 -7.41 -6.47 29.09
C ASP A 384 -6.23 -6.44 28.10
N TYR A 385 -6.37 -5.68 27.01
CA TYR A 385 -5.28 -5.51 26.03
C TYR A 385 -4.00 -4.91 26.64
N LYS A 386 -4.13 -4.20 27.77
CA LYS A 386 -3.00 -3.66 28.55
C LYS A 386 -2.13 -4.75 29.19
N ASP A 387 -2.69 -5.95 29.37
CA ASP A 387 -1.97 -7.11 29.88
C ASP A 387 -1.24 -7.88 28.76
N VAL A 388 -1.33 -7.40 27.50
CA VAL A 388 -0.63 -7.96 26.35
C VAL A 388 0.56 -7.09 25.99
N TYR A 389 1.77 -7.68 26.01
CA TYR A 389 3.03 -7.02 25.66
C TYR A 389 3.50 -7.46 24.28
N PRO A 390 3.13 -6.75 23.20
CA PRO A 390 3.52 -7.12 21.85
C PRO A 390 4.96 -6.67 21.56
N SER A 391 5.73 -7.53 20.89
CA SER A 391 7.09 -7.23 20.44
C SER A 391 7.36 -7.77 19.04
N VAL A 392 8.00 -6.96 18.19
CA VAL A 392 8.55 -7.40 16.92
C VAL A 392 9.94 -8.02 17.20
N THR A 393 10.15 -9.25 16.71
CA THR A 393 11.38 -9.98 17.01
C THR A 393 12.33 -10.11 15.82
N HIS A 394 13.54 -10.56 16.09
CA HIS A 394 14.55 -10.87 15.06
C HIS A 394 14.25 -12.22 14.37
N THR A 395 14.87 -12.40 13.20
CA THR A 395 14.58 -13.53 12.28
C THR A 395 14.94 -14.93 12.79
N ASP A 396 15.63 -15.05 13.93
CA ASP A 396 15.98 -16.36 14.52
C ASP A 396 14.93 -16.87 15.52
N ASN A 397 14.01 -16.01 15.99
CA ASN A 397 13.04 -16.37 17.06
C ASN A 397 11.72 -16.93 16.55
N LEU A 398 11.35 -16.60 15.32
CA LEU A 398 10.10 -17.04 14.70
C LEU A 398 10.35 -17.64 13.32
N GLY A 399 9.37 -18.36 12.82
CA GLY A 399 9.28 -18.74 11.41
C GLY A 399 9.11 -17.54 10.50
N TYR A 400 9.24 -17.76 9.20
CA TYR A 400 9.09 -16.72 8.19
C TYR A 400 7.78 -15.94 8.38
N SER A 401 7.89 -14.62 8.41
CA SER A 401 6.75 -13.69 8.37
C SER A 401 6.94 -12.72 7.23
N GLY A 402 5.89 -12.52 6.45
CA GLY A 402 5.87 -11.49 5.41
C GLY A 402 6.03 -10.10 6.03
N GLY A 403 6.70 -9.22 5.30
CA GLY A 403 6.91 -7.85 5.72
C GLY A 403 5.60 -7.03 5.83
N THR A 404 5.70 -5.87 6.44
CA THR A 404 4.59 -4.92 6.60
C THR A 404 4.41 -4.11 5.32
N GLY A 405 3.48 -4.51 4.47
CA GLY A 405 3.11 -3.88 3.20
C GLY A 405 1.93 -4.60 2.56
N GLY A 406 1.31 -4.00 1.55
CA GLY A 406 0.08 -4.54 0.96
C GLY A 406 -1.11 -4.51 1.92
N SER A 407 -1.06 -3.69 2.98
CA SER A 407 -2.12 -3.55 4.01
C SER A 407 -2.45 -4.84 4.75
N ARG A 408 -1.46 -5.74 4.91
CA ARG A 408 -1.66 -7.12 5.40
C ARG A 408 -1.56 -7.31 6.91
N THR A 409 -0.84 -6.43 7.62
CA THR A 409 -0.34 -6.77 8.96
C THR A 409 -1.45 -6.99 9.99
N THR A 410 -2.39 -6.06 10.14
CA THR A 410 -3.54 -6.24 11.06
C THR A 410 -4.42 -7.42 10.67
N PHE A 411 -4.54 -7.71 9.37
CA PHE A 411 -5.28 -8.86 8.85
C PHE A 411 -4.53 -10.18 9.09
N ALA A 412 -3.35 -10.36 8.51
CA ALA A 412 -2.66 -11.65 8.49
C ALA A 412 -1.89 -11.93 9.79
N THR A 413 -1.11 -10.94 10.29
CA THR A 413 -0.38 -11.14 11.56
C THR A 413 -1.32 -11.08 12.76
N GLY A 414 -2.39 -10.24 12.69
CA GLY A 414 -3.47 -10.29 13.67
C GLY A 414 -4.17 -11.65 13.73
N TRP A 415 -4.42 -12.27 12.57
CA TRP A 415 -5.00 -13.63 12.57
C TRP A 415 -4.02 -14.68 13.13
N ALA A 416 -2.71 -14.57 12.84
CA ALA A 416 -1.72 -15.44 13.48
C ALA A 416 -1.72 -15.28 15.01
N ALA A 417 -1.93 -14.05 15.53
CA ALA A 417 -2.07 -13.80 16.95
C ALA A 417 -3.37 -14.39 17.53
N ILE A 418 -4.48 -14.35 16.79
CA ILE A 418 -5.72 -15.04 17.14
C ILE A 418 -5.48 -16.55 17.31
N GLU A 419 -4.80 -17.19 16.36
CA GLU A 419 -4.51 -18.63 16.44
C GLU A 419 -3.55 -18.96 17.60
N ALA A 420 -2.54 -18.14 17.84
CA ALA A 420 -1.65 -18.30 19.00
C ALA A 420 -2.42 -18.16 20.33
N ALA A 421 -3.36 -17.22 20.41
CA ALA A 421 -4.21 -17.02 21.56
C ALA A 421 -5.21 -18.18 21.75
N ARG A 422 -5.75 -18.75 20.66
CA ARG A 422 -6.59 -19.96 20.71
C ARG A 422 -5.82 -21.16 21.25
N ASP A 423 -4.57 -21.33 20.83
CA ASP A 423 -3.69 -22.38 21.34
C ASP A 423 -3.42 -22.19 22.85
N VAL A 424 -3.11 -20.95 23.30
CA VAL A 424 -3.00 -20.63 24.73
C VAL A 424 -4.29 -20.97 25.46
N LYS A 425 -5.44 -20.52 24.96
CA LYS A 425 -6.76 -20.78 25.57
C LYS A 425 -7.00 -22.28 25.77
N GLN A 426 -6.70 -23.09 24.74
CA GLN A 426 -6.87 -24.55 24.83
C GLN A 426 -5.94 -25.18 25.87
N GLN A 427 -4.67 -24.76 25.92
CA GLN A 427 -3.72 -25.24 26.91
C GLN A 427 -4.11 -24.82 28.35
N MET A 428 -4.65 -23.61 28.52
CA MET A 428 -5.17 -23.14 29.83
C MET A 428 -6.39 -23.96 30.26
N ILE A 429 -7.33 -24.27 29.35
CA ILE A 429 -8.48 -25.13 29.61
C ILE A 429 -8.01 -26.53 30.06
N ALA A 430 -7.06 -27.12 29.32
CA ALA A 430 -6.49 -28.42 29.69
C ALA A 430 -5.80 -28.40 31.05
N ARG A 431 -5.17 -27.27 31.41
CA ARG A 431 -4.55 -27.09 32.72
C ARG A 431 -5.60 -26.98 33.84
N ALA A 432 -6.67 -26.24 33.64
CA ALA A 432 -7.79 -26.14 34.61
C ALA A 432 -8.47 -27.50 34.76
N ALA A 433 -8.72 -28.23 33.67
CA ALA A 433 -9.27 -29.58 33.68
C ALA A 433 -8.43 -30.55 34.54
N LYS A 434 -7.11 -30.51 34.37
CA LYS A 434 -6.17 -31.30 35.17
C LYS A 434 -6.22 -30.93 36.66
N ILE A 435 -6.30 -29.65 36.98
CA ILE A 435 -6.37 -29.16 38.38
C ILE A 435 -7.68 -29.61 39.06
N TRP A 436 -8.78 -29.54 38.33
CA TRP A 436 -10.12 -29.88 38.86
C TRP A 436 -10.49 -31.36 38.73
N GLY A 437 -9.74 -32.13 37.94
CA GLY A 437 -10.03 -33.55 37.69
C GLY A 437 -11.29 -33.80 36.86
N ILE A 438 -11.60 -32.91 35.92
CA ILE A 438 -12.78 -32.96 35.03
C ILE A 438 -12.35 -32.95 33.56
N GLU A 439 -13.31 -33.17 32.66
CA GLU A 439 -13.04 -33.16 31.21
C GLU A 439 -12.91 -31.72 30.68
N GLU A 440 -12.04 -31.49 29.71
CA GLU A 440 -11.81 -30.15 29.07
C GLU A 440 -13.11 -29.56 28.48
N LYS A 441 -13.98 -30.39 27.88
CA LYS A 441 -15.28 -30.00 27.32
C LYS A 441 -16.25 -29.37 28.32
N ASP A 442 -16.03 -29.64 29.62
CA ASP A 442 -16.85 -29.12 30.72
C ASP A 442 -16.35 -27.75 31.24
N ILE A 443 -15.34 -27.17 30.59
CA ILE A 443 -14.75 -25.87 30.98
C ILE A 443 -14.96 -24.86 29.87
N GLU A 444 -15.40 -23.67 30.23
CA GLU A 444 -15.55 -22.52 29.34
C GLU A 444 -14.78 -21.31 29.90
N LEU A 445 -14.18 -20.52 28.99
CA LEU A 445 -13.63 -19.21 29.35
C LEU A 445 -14.65 -18.13 29.01
N LYS A 446 -15.16 -17.47 30.01
CA LYS A 446 -16.10 -16.33 29.94
C LYS A 446 -15.58 -15.14 30.73
N ASN A 447 -15.50 -13.97 30.11
CA ASN A 447 -15.08 -12.71 30.76
C ASN A 447 -13.79 -12.85 31.59
N GLY A 448 -12.78 -13.56 31.05
CA GLY A 448 -11.50 -13.78 31.72
C GLY A 448 -11.50 -14.80 32.84
N ILE A 449 -12.60 -15.55 33.02
CA ILE A 449 -12.75 -16.57 34.04
C ILE A 449 -12.98 -17.94 33.40
N PHE A 450 -12.16 -18.92 33.74
CA PHE A 450 -12.39 -20.32 33.44
C PHE A 450 -13.43 -20.85 34.47
N ILE A 451 -14.47 -21.47 33.96
CA ILE A 451 -15.61 -21.93 34.78
C ILE A 451 -15.98 -23.35 34.33
N SER A 452 -16.28 -24.24 35.30
CA SER A 452 -16.85 -25.55 34.99
C SER A 452 -18.35 -25.40 34.67
N ASN A 453 -18.80 -26.06 33.58
CA ASN A 453 -20.23 -26.09 33.22
C ASN A 453 -21.04 -27.02 34.14
N SER A 454 -20.40 -27.96 34.84
CA SER A 454 -21.03 -28.92 35.76
C SER A 454 -21.00 -28.50 37.21
N ASP A 455 -20.05 -27.61 37.60
CA ASP A 455 -19.90 -27.13 38.99
C ASP A 455 -19.43 -25.66 38.99
N SER A 456 -20.33 -24.75 39.31
CA SER A 456 -20.07 -23.30 39.31
C SER A 456 -19.09 -22.83 40.41
N GLU A 457 -18.77 -23.66 41.40
CA GLU A 457 -17.76 -23.38 42.42
C GLU A 457 -16.33 -23.55 41.86
N LEU A 458 -16.17 -24.37 40.79
CA LEU A 458 -14.91 -24.54 40.08
C LEU A 458 -14.71 -23.41 39.10
N LYS A 459 -14.05 -22.36 39.56
CA LYS A 459 -13.73 -21.17 38.76
C LYS A 459 -12.34 -20.61 39.09
N LEU A 460 -11.62 -20.12 38.08
CA LEU A 460 -10.33 -19.44 38.20
C LEU A 460 -10.29 -18.31 37.17
N SER A 461 -9.88 -17.13 37.58
CA SER A 461 -9.54 -16.08 36.62
C SER A 461 -8.31 -16.49 35.80
N PHE A 462 -8.13 -15.87 34.65
CA PHE A 462 -6.93 -16.08 33.82
C PHE A 462 -5.66 -15.87 34.66
N LYS A 463 -5.62 -14.84 35.50
CA LYS A 463 -4.49 -14.52 36.37
C LYS A 463 -4.25 -15.58 37.46
N GLU A 464 -5.29 -16.04 38.12
CA GLU A 464 -5.17 -17.08 39.17
C GLU A 464 -4.64 -18.38 38.55
N LEU A 465 -5.20 -18.82 37.41
CA LEU A 465 -4.72 -20.02 36.72
C LEU A 465 -3.25 -19.84 36.23
N ALA A 466 -2.91 -18.66 35.70
CA ALA A 466 -1.55 -18.35 35.29
C ALA A 466 -0.53 -18.45 36.42
N SER A 467 -0.88 -18.02 37.65
CA SER A 467 0.00 -18.11 38.81
C SER A 467 0.30 -19.55 39.24
N MET A 468 -0.58 -20.50 38.91
CA MET A 468 -0.42 -21.92 39.23
C MET A 468 0.32 -22.76 38.20
N LEU A 469 0.68 -22.18 37.05
CA LEU A 469 1.23 -22.95 35.90
C LEU A 469 2.49 -23.72 36.24
N ILE A 470 3.42 -23.13 36.97
CA ILE A 470 4.72 -23.74 37.28
C ILE A 470 4.51 -25.02 38.11
N ASP A 471 3.66 -24.97 39.12
CA ASP A 471 3.44 -26.09 40.04
C ASP A 471 2.52 -27.18 39.46
N THR A 472 1.78 -26.87 38.38
CA THR A 472 0.78 -27.77 37.78
C THR A 472 1.17 -28.39 36.45
N GLY A 473 2.37 -28.07 35.93
CA GLY A 473 2.88 -28.70 34.72
C GLY A 473 3.75 -27.81 33.81
N GLY A 474 4.20 -26.67 34.34
CA GLY A 474 5.15 -25.76 33.68
C GLY A 474 4.47 -24.68 32.82
N PRO A 475 5.26 -23.82 32.18
CA PRO A 475 4.79 -22.66 31.43
C PRO A 475 3.93 -23.06 30.21
N ILE A 476 3.09 -22.12 29.76
CA ILE A 476 2.28 -22.26 28.57
C ILE A 476 2.78 -21.31 27.50
N THR A 477 2.93 -21.83 26.28
CA THR A 477 3.27 -21.05 25.10
C THR A 477 2.39 -21.49 23.93
N GLY A 478 1.64 -20.56 23.36
CA GLY A 478 0.83 -20.78 22.17
C GLY A 478 1.55 -20.33 20.90
N LYS A 479 1.19 -20.93 19.76
CA LYS A 479 1.76 -20.65 18.44
C LYS A 479 0.66 -20.49 17.40
N GLY A 480 0.81 -19.49 16.54
CA GLY A 480 -0.06 -19.26 15.39
C GLY A 480 0.75 -19.11 14.12
N ASN A 481 0.46 -19.97 13.15
CA ASN A 481 1.10 -19.97 11.82
C ASN A 481 0.01 -20.00 10.77
N ILE A 482 -0.07 -18.96 9.95
CA ILE A 482 -1.06 -18.90 8.86
C ILE A 482 -0.47 -18.31 7.60
N SER A 483 -1.11 -18.57 6.48
CA SER A 483 -0.82 -17.96 5.19
C SER A 483 -2.12 -17.69 4.44
N PRO A 484 -2.90 -16.67 4.86
CA PRO A 484 -4.19 -16.41 4.26
C PRO A 484 -4.06 -15.89 2.83
N THR A 485 -4.96 -16.35 1.95
CA THR A 485 -5.12 -15.90 0.58
C THR A 485 -6.53 -15.33 0.39
N GLY A 486 -6.74 -14.51 -0.65
CA GLY A 486 -8.08 -13.94 -0.92
C GLY A 486 -8.54 -12.97 0.17
N VAL A 487 -7.67 -12.10 0.60
CA VAL A 487 -7.85 -11.20 1.75
C VAL A 487 -9.08 -10.29 1.64
N GLY A 488 -9.59 -10.07 0.43
CA GLY A 488 -10.66 -9.12 0.17
C GLY A 488 -10.15 -7.68 0.22
N GLY A 489 -10.45 -6.91 -0.85
CA GLY A 489 -9.98 -5.55 -0.97
C GLY A 489 -10.69 -4.56 -0.06
N SER A 490 -10.10 -3.39 0.04
CA SER A 490 -10.65 -2.21 0.71
C SER A 490 -10.96 -1.14 -0.31
N PHE A 491 -12.03 -0.38 -0.08
CA PHE A 491 -12.43 0.78 -0.87
C PHE A 491 -12.23 2.05 -0.06
N ALA A 492 -11.79 3.10 -0.73
CA ALA A 492 -11.72 4.45 -0.16
C ALA A 492 -12.41 5.44 -1.07
N GLY A 493 -12.84 6.57 -0.51
CA GLY A 493 -13.42 7.68 -1.25
C GLY A 493 -13.06 9.00 -0.61
N ASN A 494 -13.02 10.04 -1.42
CA ASN A 494 -12.77 11.39 -0.93
C ASN A 494 -13.80 12.37 -1.47
N ILE A 495 -14.16 13.33 -0.63
CA ILE A 495 -14.83 14.57 -1.02
C ILE A 495 -13.84 15.68 -0.73
N VAL A 496 -13.55 16.52 -1.72
CA VAL A 496 -12.61 17.62 -1.58
C VAL A 496 -13.19 18.90 -2.12
N ASP A 497 -13.06 19.99 -1.37
CA ASP A 497 -13.27 21.36 -1.83
C ASP A 497 -11.91 22.02 -2.00
N ILE A 498 -11.70 22.62 -3.17
CA ILE A 498 -10.49 23.39 -3.47
C ILE A 498 -10.85 24.85 -3.75
N LYS A 499 -9.86 25.72 -3.57
CA LYS A 499 -9.88 27.07 -4.12
C LYS A 499 -8.75 27.21 -5.13
N LEU A 500 -9.11 27.65 -6.34
CA LEU A 500 -8.15 27.98 -7.38
C LEU A 500 -7.79 29.47 -7.32
N ASP A 501 -6.52 29.78 -7.29
CA ASP A 501 -6.00 31.11 -7.61
C ASP A 501 -5.74 31.14 -9.14
N ASP A 502 -6.59 31.82 -9.87
CA ASP A 502 -6.56 31.89 -11.32
C ASP A 502 -5.48 32.83 -11.87
N GLU A 503 -4.86 33.66 -11.03
CA GLU A 503 -3.69 34.46 -11.40
C GLU A 503 -2.38 33.68 -11.31
N THR A 504 -2.28 32.71 -10.42
CA THR A 504 -1.06 31.95 -10.17
C THR A 504 -1.15 30.45 -10.51
N GLY A 505 -2.35 29.92 -10.69
CA GLY A 505 -2.62 28.48 -10.86
C GLY A 505 -2.49 27.66 -9.58
N LYS A 506 -2.37 28.32 -8.40
CA LYS A 506 -2.25 27.62 -7.13
C LYS A 506 -3.58 27.00 -6.72
N ILE A 507 -3.51 25.76 -6.27
CA ILE A 507 -4.65 25.01 -5.70
C ILE A 507 -4.49 24.96 -4.19
N ASP A 508 -5.44 25.53 -3.45
CA ASP A 508 -5.54 25.40 -2.00
C ASP A 508 -6.65 24.40 -1.64
N ILE A 509 -6.33 23.42 -0.79
CA ILE A 509 -7.31 22.47 -0.27
C ILE A 509 -8.08 23.12 0.86
N VAL A 510 -9.36 23.42 0.64
CA VAL A 510 -10.21 24.15 1.59
C VAL A 510 -10.86 23.20 2.60
N ARG A 511 -11.34 22.06 2.13
CA ARG A 511 -11.97 21.03 2.96
C ARG A 511 -11.70 19.65 2.36
N PHE A 512 -11.46 18.66 3.23
CA PHE A 512 -11.18 17.29 2.81
C PHE A 512 -11.84 16.29 3.75
N THR A 513 -12.60 15.36 3.21
CA THR A 513 -13.18 14.23 3.95
C THR A 513 -12.78 12.92 3.29
N ALA A 514 -12.15 12.05 4.07
CA ALA A 514 -11.72 10.72 3.68
C ALA A 514 -12.68 9.65 4.20
N PHE A 515 -13.08 8.73 3.35
CA PHE A 515 -13.93 7.58 3.66
C PHE A 515 -13.15 6.30 3.37
N GLN A 516 -13.32 5.27 4.22
CA GLN A 516 -12.72 3.95 3.93
C GLN A 516 -13.53 2.80 4.52
N ASP A 517 -13.72 1.73 3.73
CA ASP A 517 -14.17 0.43 4.21
C ASP A 517 -13.02 -0.28 4.94
N ALA A 518 -13.09 -0.32 6.26
CA ALA A 518 -12.11 -0.96 7.14
C ALA A 518 -12.47 -2.42 7.51
N GLY A 519 -13.60 -2.93 7.00
CA GLY A 519 -14.17 -4.18 7.52
C GLY A 519 -14.61 -4.00 8.96
N LYS A 520 -13.79 -4.47 9.92
CA LYS A 520 -13.88 -4.14 11.34
C LYS A 520 -12.66 -3.31 11.75
N ALA A 521 -12.88 -2.10 12.22
CA ALA A 521 -11.82 -1.24 12.75
C ALA A 521 -11.43 -1.73 14.16
N ILE A 522 -10.33 -2.49 14.25
CA ILE A 522 -9.85 -3.01 15.55
C ILE A 522 -9.38 -1.87 16.45
N HIS A 523 -8.68 -0.90 15.89
CA HIS A 523 -8.24 0.32 16.60
C HIS A 523 -8.65 1.56 15.81
N PRO A 524 -9.85 2.13 16.04
CA PRO A 524 -10.40 3.22 15.23
C PRO A 524 -9.44 4.40 15.03
N SER A 525 -8.83 4.92 16.10
CA SER A 525 -7.92 6.08 15.98
C SER A 525 -6.69 5.81 15.10
N TYR A 526 -6.17 4.57 15.07
CA TYR A 526 -5.09 4.23 14.16
C TYR A 526 -5.57 4.05 12.71
N VAL A 527 -6.80 3.59 12.52
CA VAL A 527 -7.45 3.59 11.20
C VAL A 527 -7.57 5.02 10.68
N GLU A 528 -8.11 5.95 11.48
CA GLU A 528 -8.21 7.37 11.15
C GLU A 528 -6.85 7.98 10.79
N GLY A 529 -5.80 7.69 11.59
CA GLY A 529 -4.43 8.14 11.29
C GLY A 529 -3.88 7.59 9.98
N GLN A 530 -4.21 6.33 9.61
CA GLN A 530 -3.85 5.78 8.31
C GLN A 530 -4.62 6.42 7.15
N MET A 531 -5.90 6.75 7.35
CA MET A 531 -6.72 7.44 6.37
C MET A 531 -6.18 8.86 6.12
N GLN A 532 -5.92 9.63 7.18
CA GLN A 532 -5.33 10.97 7.09
C GLN A 532 -3.96 10.95 6.41
N GLY A 533 -3.04 10.09 6.86
CA GLY A 533 -1.71 9.98 6.30
C GLY A 533 -1.68 9.51 4.84
N GLY A 534 -2.62 8.65 4.42
CA GLY A 534 -2.78 8.26 3.01
C GLY A 534 -3.28 9.40 2.15
N SER A 535 -4.29 10.12 2.64
CA SER A 535 -4.85 11.29 1.94
C SER A 535 -3.80 12.40 1.74
N VAL A 536 -3.01 12.72 2.77
CA VAL A 536 -1.94 13.73 2.66
C VAL A 536 -0.92 13.36 1.57
N GLN A 537 -0.50 12.10 1.51
CA GLN A 537 0.41 11.64 0.46
C GLN A 537 -0.22 11.73 -0.93
N GLY A 538 -1.49 11.37 -1.07
CA GLY A 538 -2.22 11.51 -2.33
C GLY A 538 -2.40 12.97 -2.76
N ILE A 539 -2.62 13.89 -1.82
CA ILE A 539 -2.69 15.34 -2.08
C ILE A 539 -1.33 15.84 -2.56
N GLY A 540 -0.23 15.49 -1.88
CA GLY A 540 1.12 15.87 -2.29
C GLY A 540 1.46 15.41 -3.71
N TRP A 541 1.12 14.16 -4.03
CA TRP A 541 1.27 13.62 -5.38
C TRP A 541 0.44 14.38 -6.41
N ALA A 542 -0.76 14.83 -6.01
CA ALA A 542 -1.65 15.57 -6.90
C ALA A 542 -1.12 16.94 -7.31
N ILE A 543 -0.51 17.70 -6.36
CA ILE A 543 -0.29 19.13 -6.55
C ILE A 543 1.18 19.59 -6.51
N ASN A 544 2.09 18.84 -5.86
CA ASN A 544 3.43 19.34 -5.58
C ASN A 544 4.59 18.39 -5.89
N GLU A 545 4.39 17.09 -5.71
CA GLU A 545 5.50 16.15 -5.65
C GLU A 545 5.86 15.59 -7.02
N GLU A 546 7.12 15.71 -7.38
CA GLU A 546 7.72 15.09 -8.57
C GLU A 546 9.24 14.97 -8.42
N TYR A 547 9.84 14.01 -9.12
CA TYR A 547 11.26 14.01 -9.40
C TYR A 547 11.55 14.88 -10.61
N PHE A 548 12.26 15.97 -10.40
CA PHE A 548 12.65 16.87 -11.47
C PHE A 548 14.09 16.61 -11.92
N TYR A 549 14.23 16.04 -13.11
CA TYR A 549 15.51 15.82 -13.77
C TYR A 549 15.79 16.93 -14.77
N ASP A 550 17.04 17.41 -14.82
CA ASP A 550 17.44 18.31 -15.90
C ASP A 550 17.78 17.53 -17.19
N LYS A 551 18.17 18.28 -18.24
CA LYS A 551 18.56 17.72 -19.54
C LYS A 551 19.77 16.77 -19.48
N ASP A 552 20.60 16.87 -18.45
CA ASP A 552 21.80 16.05 -18.24
C ASP A 552 21.48 14.81 -17.37
N GLY A 553 20.23 14.65 -16.91
CA GLY A 553 19.75 13.54 -16.09
C GLY A 553 20.02 13.70 -14.60
N ASP A 554 20.44 14.87 -14.14
CA ASP A 554 20.65 15.16 -12.72
C ASP A 554 19.32 15.45 -12.02
N LEU A 555 19.09 14.79 -10.88
CA LEU A 555 17.96 15.10 -10.01
C LEU A 555 18.21 16.44 -9.29
N LYS A 556 17.39 17.45 -9.57
CA LYS A 556 17.58 18.82 -9.05
C LYS A 556 16.86 19.07 -7.72
N ASN A 557 15.93 18.22 -7.31
CA ASN A 557 15.15 18.38 -6.08
C ASN A 557 15.31 17.18 -5.12
N SER A 558 16.55 16.85 -4.80
CA SER A 558 16.93 15.70 -3.95
C SER A 558 16.93 16.00 -2.44
N THR A 559 16.23 17.05 -1.98
CA THR A 559 16.09 17.41 -0.55
C THR A 559 14.66 17.80 -0.21
N PHE A 560 14.27 17.76 1.07
CA PHE A 560 12.96 18.25 1.49
C PHE A 560 12.77 19.76 1.39
N LEU A 561 13.81 20.50 1.03
CA LEU A 561 13.68 21.92 0.70
C LEU A 561 13.05 22.11 -0.68
N ASP A 562 13.44 21.25 -1.63
CA ASP A 562 13.07 21.38 -3.05
C ASP A 562 11.99 20.37 -3.46
N TYR A 563 12.00 19.17 -2.87
CA TYR A 563 10.95 18.16 -3.01
C TYR A 563 9.83 18.48 -2.01
N ARG A 564 8.81 19.17 -2.48
CA ARG A 564 7.78 19.80 -1.63
C ARG A 564 6.65 18.84 -1.25
N MET A 565 6.84 18.14 -0.14
CA MET A 565 5.71 17.46 0.51
C MET A 565 4.79 18.48 1.19
N PRO A 566 3.47 18.25 1.23
CA PRO A 566 2.55 19.09 1.99
C PRO A 566 2.94 19.22 3.46
N THR A 567 2.86 20.42 3.98
CA THR A 567 3.04 20.73 5.39
C THR A 567 1.69 20.95 6.08
N SER A 568 1.68 21.10 7.40
CA SER A 568 0.45 21.42 8.15
C SER A 568 -0.16 22.77 7.80
N LEU A 569 0.56 23.63 7.07
CA LEU A 569 0.05 24.92 6.58
C LEU A 569 -0.64 24.81 5.22
N ASP A 570 -0.37 23.74 4.49
CA ASP A 570 -0.90 23.52 3.13
C ASP A 570 -2.23 22.74 3.15
N LEU A 571 -2.64 22.23 4.31
CA LEU A 571 -3.77 21.31 4.42
C LEU A 571 -4.74 21.72 5.54
N PRO A 572 -6.07 21.57 5.30
CA PRO A 572 -7.04 21.62 6.38
C PRO A 572 -6.95 20.37 7.27
N MET A 573 -7.66 20.37 8.40
CA MET A 573 -7.96 19.12 9.10
C MET A 573 -8.70 18.16 8.17
N ILE A 574 -8.22 16.92 8.08
CA ILE A 574 -8.84 15.88 7.27
C ILE A 574 -9.86 15.14 8.13
N ASP A 575 -11.14 15.32 7.78
CA ASP A 575 -12.22 14.54 8.38
C ASP A 575 -12.15 13.08 7.91
N THR A 576 -12.46 12.13 8.80
CA THR A 576 -12.43 10.70 8.48
C THR A 576 -13.76 10.02 8.80
N VAL A 577 -14.20 9.17 7.89
CA VAL A 577 -15.42 8.36 8.04
C VAL A 577 -15.07 6.89 7.83
N ILE A 578 -15.07 6.12 8.90
CA ILE A 578 -14.85 4.68 8.85
C ILE A 578 -16.16 4.00 8.49
N VAL A 579 -16.14 3.23 7.39
CA VAL A 579 -17.22 2.35 6.96
C VAL A 579 -16.85 0.93 7.36
N GLU A 580 -17.75 0.22 8.06
CA GLU A 580 -17.51 -1.14 8.52
C GLU A 580 -18.39 -2.15 7.78
N VAL A 581 -17.84 -2.79 6.74
CA VAL A 581 -18.44 -3.95 6.09
C VAL A 581 -17.57 -5.16 6.33
N ALA A 582 -17.96 -5.97 7.31
CA ALA A 582 -17.16 -7.09 7.79
C ALA A 582 -16.67 -8.00 6.65
N ASN A 583 -15.36 -8.28 6.65
CA ASN A 583 -14.74 -9.22 5.72
C ASN A 583 -15.06 -10.66 6.13
N PRO A 584 -15.77 -11.44 5.31
CA PRO A 584 -16.10 -12.82 5.64
C PRO A 584 -14.88 -13.75 5.71
N GLY A 585 -13.76 -13.33 5.14
CA GLY A 585 -12.50 -14.09 5.14
C GLY A 585 -11.59 -13.85 6.35
N HIS A 586 -12.07 -13.18 7.42
CA HIS A 586 -11.29 -12.93 8.64
C HIS A 586 -12.13 -13.19 9.90
N PRO A 587 -11.58 -13.80 10.98
CA PRO A 587 -12.33 -14.12 12.20
C PRO A 587 -13.07 -12.94 12.82
N TYR A 588 -12.51 -11.73 12.75
CA TYR A 588 -13.13 -10.49 13.26
C TYR A 588 -13.56 -9.53 12.14
N GLY A 589 -13.58 -9.98 10.89
CA GLY A 589 -14.07 -9.16 9.78
C GLY A 589 -13.12 -8.04 9.33
N VAL A 590 -11.84 -8.08 9.68
CA VAL A 590 -10.84 -7.05 9.37
C VAL A 590 -10.56 -6.93 7.87
N ARG A 591 -10.37 -5.69 7.37
CA ARG A 591 -9.73 -5.37 6.09
C ARG A 591 -8.47 -4.55 6.34
N GLY A 592 -7.54 -4.58 5.41
CA GLY A 592 -6.38 -3.70 5.47
C GLY A 592 -6.74 -2.25 5.18
N VAL A 593 -6.17 -1.31 5.92
CA VAL A 593 -6.48 0.13 5.81
C VAL A 593 -5.25 0.99 5.49
N GLY A 594 -4.07 0.36 5.40
CA GLY A 594 -2.81 1.09 5.32
C GLY A 594 -2.59 1.82 4.00
N GLU A 595 -3.23 1.44 2.90
CA GLU A 595 -2.85 1.92 1.57
C GLU A 595 -3.96 2.62 0.81
N THR A 596 -5.20 2.19 0.92
CA THR A 596 -6.27 2.59 -0.01
C THR A 596 -6.52 4.10 -0.09
N ASN A 597 -6.34 4.85 1.01
CA ASN A 597 -6.62 6.31 1.03
C ASN A 597 -5.61 7.20 0.27
N ILE A 598 -4.53 6.67 -0.28
CA ILE A 598 -3.67 7.43 -1.21
C ILE A 598 -4.25 7.43 -2.63
N VAL A 599 -5.15 6.48 -2.93
CA VAL A 599 -5.59 6.20 -4.30
C VAL A 599 -6.52 7.28 -4.87
N PRO A 600 -7.61 7.70 -4.20
CA PRO A 600 -8.58 8.62 -4.79
C PRO A 600 -8.19 10.12 -4.77
N PRO A 601 -7.30 10.66 -3.88
CA PRO A 601 -7.09 12.10 -3.78
C PRO A 601 -6.69 12.80 -5.09
N PRO A 602 -5.78 12.27 -5.93
CA PRO A 602 -5.41 12.95 -7.17
C PRO A 602 -6.59 13.17 -8.12
N ALA A 603 -7.44 12.16 -8.30
CA ALA A 603 -8.61 12.28 -9.14
C ALA A 603 -9.70 13.20 -8.51
N ALA A 604 -9.89 13.13 -7.19
CA ALA A 604 -10.84 13.99 -6.49
C ALA A 604 -10.46 15.48 -6.64
N ILE A 605 -9.16 15.80 -6.52
CA ILE A 605 -8.64 17.18 -6.72
C ILE A 605 -8.77 17.60 -8.18
N ALA A 606 -8.45 16.73 -9.15
CA ALA A 606 -8.64 17.03 -10.58
C ALA A 606 -10.10 17.29 -10.93
N ASN A 607 -11.04 16.55 -10.34
CA ASN A 607 -12.47 16.75 -10.51
C ASN A 607 -12.97 18.03 -9.83
N ALA A 608 -12.41 18.40 -8.67
CA ALA A 608 -12.69 19.68 -8.00
C ALA A 608 -12.15 20.88 -8.81
N LEU A 609 -10.96 20.74 -9.39
CA LEU A 609 -10.39 21.76 -10.27
C LEU A 609 -11.26 21.99 -11.52
N TYR A 610 -11.76 20.90 -12.11
CA TYR A 610 -12.73 21.03 -13.21
C TYR A 610 -14.01 21.75 -12.78
N ASP A 611 -14.51 21.46 -11.59
CA ASP A 611 -15.73 22.11 -11.07
C ASP A 611 -15.52 23.62 -10.83
N ALA A 612 -14.32 24.02 -10.39
CA ALA A 612 -13.94 25.40 -10.17
C ALA A 612 -13.64 26.19 -11.47
N SER A 613 -13.06 25.54 -12.48
CA SER A 613 -12.45 26.24 -13.64
C SER A 613 -12.93 25.77 -15.02
N GLY A 614 -13.62 24.63 -15.10
CA GLY A 614 -13.96 23.98 -16.36
C GLY A 614 -12.80 23.24 -17.05
N ILE A 615 -11.61 23.17 -16.45
CA ILE A 615 -10.41 22.55 -17.05
C ILE A 615 -10.22 21.12 -16.56
N ARG A 616 -10.14 20.17 -17.49
CA ARG A 616 -9.83 18.77 -17.20
C ARG A 616 -8.33 18.52 -17.25
N MET A 617 -7.75 18.25 -16.09
CA MET A 617 -6.33 17.88 -15.98
C MET A 617 -6.14 16.39 -16.28
N ASN A 618 -5.03 16.10 -16.96
CA ASN A 618 -4.62 14.74 -17.31
C ASN A 618 -3.14 14.46 -16.97
N VAL A 619 -2.54 15.32 -16.18
CA VAL A 619 -1.13 15.22 -15.76
C VAL A 619 -0.99 15.43 -14.27
N LEU A 620 -0.06 14.72 -13.62
CA LEU A 620 0.38 14.96 -12.24
C LEU A 620 1.89 15.21 -12.17
N PRO A 621 2.30 16.14 -11.29
CA PRO A 621 1.48 16.97 -10.42
C PRO A 621 0.77 18.10 -11.19
N MET A 622 -0.38 18.52 -10.68
CA MET A 622 -1.08 19.74 -11.10
C MET A 622 -0.44 20.96 -10.42
N SER A 623 0.84 21.16 -10.68
CA SER A 623 1.59 22.27 -10.11
C SER A 623 1.07 23.62 -10.65
N PRO A 624 1.31 24.74 -9.96
CA PRO A 624 0.81 26.06 -10.38
C PRO A 624 1.16 26.40 -11.84
N ALA A 625 2.37 26.09 -12.29
CA ALA A 625 2.78 26.35 -13.68
C ALA A 625 1.97 25.51 -14.68
N VAL A 626 1.74 24.22 -14.37
CA VAL A 626 0.96 23.31 -15.21
C VAL A 626 -0.51 23.73 -15.28
N VAL A 627 -1.08 24.15 -14.16
CA VAL A 627 -2.46 24.66 -14.11
C VAL A 627 -2.59 25.96 -14.91
N MET A 628 -1.66 26.92 -14.74
CA MET A 628 -1.65 28.18 -15.51
C MET A 628 -1.53 27.95 -17.01
N GLU A 629 -0.67 27.05 -17.44
CA GLU A 629 -0.56 26.71 -18.87
C GLU A 629 -1.89 26.22 -19.43
N ASN A 630 -2.59 25.37 -18.70
CA ASN A 630 -3.91 24.86 -19.12
C ASN A 630 -4.99 25.95 -19.07
N LEU A 631 -4.97 26.86 -18.09
CA LEU A 631 -5.87 28.03 -18.03
C LEU A 631 -5.70 28.91 -19.27
N LEU A 632 -4.46 29.27 -19.60
CA LEU A 632 -4.15 30.13 -20.75
C LEU A 632 -4.48 29.47 -22.10
N ASN A 633 -4.33 28.16 -22.23
CA ASN A 633 -4.63 27.44 -23.47
C ASN A 633 -6.14 27.24 -23.71
N ASN A 634 -6.97 27.40 -22.70
CA ASN A 634 -8.42 27.21 -22.77
C ASN A 634 -9.23 28.53 -22.62
N SER A 635 -8.55 29.65 -22.38
CA SER A 635 -9.11 31.00 -22.39
C SER A 635 -9.09 31.59 -23.83
#